data_99717975bf03e33f85948cb47ba088a2
#
_entry.id   99717975bf03e33f85948cb47ba088a2
#
_cell.length_a   1.000
_cell.length_b   1.000
_cell.length_c   1.000
_cell.angle_alpha   90.00
_cell.angle_beta   90.00
_cell.angle_gamma   90.00
#
_symmetry.space_group_name_H-M   'P 1'
#
loop_
_entity.id
_entity.type
_entity.pdbx_description
1 polymer ?
#
loop_
_entity_poly.entity_id
_entity_poly.type
_entity_poly.pdbx_seq_one_letter_code
_entity_poly.pdbx_strand_id
1 'polypeptide(L)'
;MKKILFLIISLFSFISVNYAVSNVNYKIDDYIVDASIDISGNLKVREIIKSTGSYNGYIRDLVYKNDRLGDFTGDASSFEGSSIYNPTGIDNIKVGSINYNGELSFDAFNSEVTEFSECTNSRGCYTISDITNGKSIKMYNETVNSSTYFYIEYTLGNTVVLHNDVAELYLNFIGNDFDDDIGRYQLRVTLPQATTNETRVWAHGPLSGEVSRITDEVDGVTKYYGGYLKIEDLIKNTPVDMRMVFDKSLIMVDHPFLKKSNVDALDKILKVEQVRADDANKQRKTAKILVYGTYALSGTYLLILLLIIVYLYIKYDKERKCSFDMEYNREFIDDYDVTSIEYLYDKKITEKGFSTSILNLIYKKKISFEKLDNKDYKFTRTTVDESELNEGEKKVMDILFNKAGSNNMVTLKDIKKYAKEVNGTTSPFLKGFDTWKSIVTNESEKLNFYENNNSVKLKFSLYALVSLLILYLDMKLGMFNLLAFIVIISTIVYIIYLVSFNKRTERGNLDYNKWNAFERFLKDFGRFDEKELPEIKLWERYLVYANIFGLADKVGKTMKIKFNEMYPNDYTNRDFVFDYYLWSSLNRDINRTVHSSISTAHSEVASKIAESSSSSGSGFGGGFSSGGGFGGGGGGGRGF
;
A
#
# COMPACT_ATOMS: atom_id res chain seq x y z
N MET A 1 16.01 -8.25 9.73
CA MET A 1 14.62 -7.82 9.93
C MET A 1 14.44 -6.30 9.85
N LYS A 2 15.14 -5.44 10.65
CA LYS A 2 14.97 -3.97 10.59
C LYS A 2 15.21 -3.35 9.20
N LYS A 3 16.20 -3.83 8.42
CA LYS A 3 16.49 -3.32 7.06
C LYS A 3 15.42 -3.70 6.02
N ILE A 4 14.79 -4.87 6.16
CA ILE A 4 13.70 -5.33 5.28
C ILE A 4 12.40 -4.59 5.65
N LEU A 5 12.13 -4.37 6.93
CA LEU A 5 11.01 -3.57 7.40
C LEU A 5 11.14 -2.10 6.96
N PHE A 6 12.36 -1.54 6.96
CA PHE A 6 12.63 -0.19 6.46
C PHE A 6 12.42 -0.07 4.94
N LEU A 7 12.79 -1.11 4.18
CA LEU A 7 12.55 -1.16 2.72
C LEU A 7 11.05 -1.27 2.40
N ILE A 8 10.30 -2.03 3.19
CA ILE A 8 8.84 -2.15 3.05
C ILE A 8 8.15 -0.83 3.45
N ILE A 9 8.57 -0.19 4.53
CA ILE A 9 8.04 1.12 4.95
C ILE A 9 8.40 2.21 3.93
N SER A 10 9.60 2.18 3.33
CA SER A 10 9.98 3.13 2.27
C SER A 10 9.21 2.92 0.97
N LEU A 11 8.77 1.70 0.65
CA LEU A 11 7.87 1.43 -0.49
C LEU A 11 6.46 1.99 -0.26
N PHE A 12 5.98 2.02 1.00
CA PHE A 12 4.68 2.62 1.35
C PHE A 12 4.71 4.15 1.45
N SER A 13 5.86 4.76 1.71
CA SER A 13 5.99 6.23 1.78
C SER A 13 5.99 6.94 0.41
N PHE A 14 5.99 6.20 -0.71
CA PHE A 14 5.90 6.78 -2.07
C PHE A 14 4.47 6.91 -2.62
N ILE A 15 3.43 6.58 -1.84
CA ILE A 15 2.03 6.85 -2.21
C ILE A 15 1.54 8.07 -1.43
N SER A 16 2.23 9.18 -1.54
CA SER A 16 1.65 10.49 -1.27
C SER A 16 1.15 11.07 -2.58
N VAL A 17 -0.11 10.86 -2.89
CA VAL A 17 -0.82 11.64 -3.90
C VAL A 17 -0.94 13.05 -3.32
N ASN A 18 -0.07 13.94 -3.77
CA ASN A 18 -0.22 15.35 -3.50
C ASN A 18 -1.42 15.88 -4.29
N TYR A 19 -2.58 15.94 -3.65
CA TYR A 19 -3.65 16.82 -4.11
C TYR A 19 -3.18 18.25 -3.85
N ALA A 20 -2.94 19.01 -4.92
CA ALA A 20 -2.87 20.45 -4.82
C ALA A 20 -4.27 20.91 -4.36
N VAL A 21 -4.37 21.39 -3.14
CA VAL A 21 -5.60 21.96 -2.58
C VAL A 21 -5.81 23.31 -3.27
N SER A 22 -6.66 23.33 -4.31
CA SER A 22 -7.33 24.56 -4.71
C SER A 22 -8.32 24.93 -3.57
N ASN A 23 -8.44 26.18 -3.22
CA ASN A 23 -9.39 26.68 -2.19
C ASN A 23 -10.88 26.48 -2.57
N VAL A 24 -11.16 25.84 -3.69
CA VAL A 24 -12.47 25.50 -4.24
C VAL A 24 -12.65 24.00 -4.12
N ASN A 25 -13.61 23.57 -3.31
CA ASN A 25 -13.90 22.14 -3.08
C ASN A 25 -15.34 21.85 -3.51
N TYR A 26 -15.50 21.33 -4.71
CA TYR A 26 -16.78 20.94 -5.28
C TYR A 26 -16.64 19.69 -6.15
N LYS A 27 -17.78 19.10 -6.50
CA LYS A 27 -17.90 18.03 -7.48
C LYS A 27 -19.16 18.22 -8.31
N ILE A 28 -19.17 17.72 -9.55
CA ILE A 28 -20.36 17.60 -10.37
C ILE A 28 -20.97 16.22 -10.10
N ASP A 29 -22.10 16.17 -9.42
CA ASP A 29 -22.80 14.91 -9.13
C ASP A 29 -23.53 14.38 -10.38
N ASP A 30 -24.28 15.27 -11.04
CA ASP A 30 -25.08 14.96 -12.22
C ASP A 30 -24.99 16.09 -13.25
N TYR A 31 -24.97 15.71 -14.50
CA TYR A 31 -25.09 16.61 -15.64
C TYR A 31 -26.05 16.03 -16.67
N ILE A 32 -27.18 16.70 -16.90
CA ILE A 32 -28.15 16.27 -17.89
C ILE A 32 -28.28 17.30 -19.00
N VAL A 33 -28.37 16.80 -20.24
CA VAL A 33 -28.54 17.59 -21.46
C VAL A 33 -29.77 17.12 -22.20
N ASP A 34 -30.68 18.03 -22.46
CA ASP A 34 -31.90 17.80 -23.24
C ASP A 34 -31.85 18.65 -24.50
N ALA A 35 -31.70 18.02 -25.64
CA ALA A 35 -31.55 18.68 -26.92
C ALA A 35 -32.70 18.31 -27.85
N SER A 36 -33.17 19.28 -28.66
CA SER A 36 -34.22 19.04 -29.65
C SER A 36 -33.85 19.64 -30.98
N ILE A 37 -33.95 18.84 -32.02
CA ILE A 37 -33.75 19.27 -33.43
C ILE A 37 -35.03 19.95 -33.90
N ASP A 38 -34.92 21.13 -34.53
CA ASP A 38 -36.04 21.76 -35.17
C ASP A 38 -36.11 21.42 -36.69
N ILE A 39 -37.22 21.77 -37.34
CA ILE A 39 -37.42 21.50 -38.78
C ILE A 39 -36.43 22.25 -39.70
N SER A 40 -35.75 23.28 -39.18
CA SER A 40 -34.73 24.04 -39.89
C SER A 40 -33.31 23.50 -39.72
N GLY A 41 -33.15 22.40 -38.96
CA GLY A 41 -31.85 21.77 -38.70
C GLY A 41 -31.01 22.47 -37.62
N ASN A 42 -31.63 23.33 -36.80
CA ASN A 42 -31.00 23.87 -35.61
C ASN A 42 -31.19 22.93 -34.43
N LEU A 43 -30.34 23.06 -33.42
CA LEU A 43 -30.42 22.29 -32.18
C LEU A 43 -30.66 23.21 -30.98
N LYS A 44 -31.83 23.12 -30.38
CA LYS A 44 -32.09 23.75 -29.08
C LYS A 44 -31.57 22.85 -27.96
N VAL A 45 -30.69 23.37 -27.11
CA VAL A 45 -30.05 22.63 -26.05
C VAL A 45 -30.41 23.23 -24.69
N ARG A 46 -30.76 22.38 -23.75
CA ARG A 46 -30.94 22.72 -22.34
C ARG A 46 -30.00 21.86 -21.51
N GLU A 47 -29.28 22.48 -20.60
CA GLU A 47 -28.34 21.81 -19.70
C GLU A 47 -28.72 22.06 -18.26
N ILE A 48 -28.66 21.03 -17.40
CA ILE A 48 -28.72 21.17 -15.94
C ILE A 48 -27.49 20.50 -15.36
N ILE A 49 -26.71 21.29 -14.60
CA ILE A 49 -25.48 20.85 -13.94
C ILE A 49 -25.71 20.91 -12.44
N LYS A 50 -25.74 19.75 -11.76
CA LYS A 50 -25.78 19.64 -10.31
C LYS A 50 -24.36 19.64 -9.77
N SER A 51 -23.98 20.73 -9.09
CA SER A 51 -22.69 20.86 -8.43
C SER A 51 -22.88 20.94 -6.92
N THR A 52 -22.08 20.18 -6.17
CA THR A 52 -22.13 20.11 -4.70
C THR A 52 -20.77 20.46 -4.10
N GLY A 53 -20.78 21.35 -3.08
CA GLY A 53 -19.56 21.74 -2.37
C GLY A 53 -19.53 23.20 -1.96
N SER A 54 -18.33 23.78 -1.95
CA SER A 54 -18.09 25.20 -1.65
C SER A 54 -17.34 25.86 -2.78
N TYR A 55 -17.99 26.81 -3.45
CA TYR A 55 -17.47 27.49 -4.65
C TYR A 55 -18.24 28.79 -4.89
N ASN A 56 -17.69 29.72 -5.69
CA ASN A 56 -18.31 31.02 -5.98
C ASN A 56 -19.24 30.97 -7.20
N GLY A 57 -19.08 29.98 -8.06
CA GLY A 57 -19.88 29.85 -9.28
C GLY A 57 -19.35 28.78 -10.22
N TYR A 58 -19.90 28.76 -11.44
CA TYR A 58 -19.52 27.79 -12.47
C TYR A 58 -19.29 28.49 -13.82
N ILE A 59 -18.28 28.05 -14.54
CA ILE A 59 -17.97 28.49 -15.90
C ILE A 59 -18.33 27.36 -16.86
N ARG A 60 -19.11 27.67 -17.90
CA ARG A 60 -19.41 26.78 -19.01
C ARG A 60 -18.97 27.42 -20.32
N ASP A 61 -17.98 26.81 -20.96
CA ASP A 61 -17.47 27.21 -22.26
C ASP A 61 -18.23 26.43 -23.35
N LEU A 62 -18.98 27.12 -24.18
CA LEU A 62 -19.71 26.55 -25.30
C LEU A 62 -18.92 26.81 -26.61
N VAL A 63 -18.33 25.75 -27.15
CA VAL A 63 -17.58 25.81 -28.39
C VAL A 63 -18.43 25.17 -29.48
N TYR A 64 -18.74 25.94 -30.55
CA TYR A 64 -19.55 25.46 -31.65
C TYR A 64 -18.75 25.07 -32.89
N LYS A 65 -17.48 25.44 -32.98
CA LYS A 65 -16.62 25.14 -34.13
C LYS A 65 -15.37 24.40 -33.71
N ASN A 66 -15.08 23.30 -34.37
CA ASN A 66 -13.86 22.52 -34.18
C ASN A 66 -12.90 22.78 -35.35
N ASP A 67 -11.83 23.52 -35.10
CA ASP A 67 -10.83 23.91 -36.12
C ASP A 67 -9.92 22.74 -36.55
N ARG A 68 -10.02 21.57 -35.89
CA ARG A 68 -9.28 20.37 -36.27
C ARG A 68 -9.93 19.61 -37.44
N LEU A 69 -11.18 19.96 -37.76
CA LEU A 69 -11.90 19.36 -38.90
C LEU A 69 -11.39 19.95 -40.21
N GLY A 70 -11.15 19.11 -41.18
CA GLY A 70 -10.75 19.51 -42.52
C GLY A 70 -11.89 20.21 -43.27
N ASP A 71 -11.57 21.02 -44.29
CA ASP A 71 -12.60 21.67 -45.11
C ASP A 71 -13.41 20.63 -45.87
N PHE A 72 -14.72 20.83 -45.91
CA PHE A 72 -15.60 20.05 -46.76
C PHE A 72 -15.47 20.54 -48.24
N THR A 73 -15.00 19.66 -49.11
CA THR A 73 -14.74 19.98 -50.53
C THR A 73 -15.90 19.64 -51.45
N GLY A 74 -17.01 19.13 -50.93
CA GLY A 74 -18.14 18.67 -51.74
C GLY A 74 -17.98 17.24 -52.30
N ASP A 75 -16.87 16.58 -52.03
CA ASP A 75 -16.61 15.21 -52.42
C ASP A 75 -17.16 14.20 -51.41
N ALA A 76 -17.69 13.09 -51.92
CA ALA A 76 -18.18 11.97 -51.13
C ALA A 76 -17.15 11.36 -50.17
N SER A 77 -15.86 11.50 -50.43
CA SER A 77 -14.78 11.03 -49.56
C SER A 77 -14.41 12.01 -48.45
N SER A 78 -14.85 13.26 -48.52
CA SER A 78 -14.41 14.35 -47.65
C SER A 78 -15.42 14.75 -46.55
N PHE A 79 -16.61 14.12 -46.46
CA PHE A 79 -17.58 14.55 -45.47
C PHE A 79 -17.22 14.06 -44.04
N GLU A 80 -16.65 12.87 -43.90
CA GLU A 80 -16.20 12.37 -42.59
C GLU A 80 -15.07 13.23 -42.03
N GLY A 81 -15.21 13.67 -40.78
CA GLY A 81 -14.20 14.50 -40.10
C GLY A 81 -14.05 15.90 -40.72
N SER A 82 -15.07 16.41 -41.45
CA SER A 82 -15.02 17.71 -42.09
C SER A 82 -15.76 18.82 -41.34
N SER A 83 -15.43 20.06 -41.67
CA SER A 83 -16.03 21.27 -41.10
C SER A 83 -17.52 21.41 -41.36
N ILE A 84 -18.12 20.57 -42.24
CA ILE A 84 -19.58 20.55 -42.50
C ILE A 84 -20.38 20.28 -41.20
N TYR A 85 -19.79 19.57 -40.23
CA TYR A 85 -20.44 19.29 -38.95
C TYR A 85 -20.40 20.46 -37.96
N ASN A 86 -19.60 21.52 -38.22
CA ASN A 86 -19.53 22.67 -37.31
C ASN A 86 -20.83 23.47 -37.37
N PRO A 87 -21.54 23.70 -36.23
CA PRO A 87 -22.64 24.69 -36.18
C PRO A 87 -22.21 26.06 -36.67
N THR A 88 -23.16 26.88 -37.10
CA THR A 88 -22.88 28.23 -37.62
C THR A 88 -22.76 29.28 -36.52
N GLY A 89 -23.24 29.03 -35.33
CA GLY A 89 -23.19 29.95 -34.19
C GLY A 89 -24.00 29.48 -33.00
N ILE A 90 -23.98 30.29 -31.94
CA ILE A 90 -24.74 30.10 -30.71
C ILE A 90 -25.62 31.32 -30.48
N ASP A 91 -26.92 31.11 -30.33
CA ASP A 91 -27.92 32.15 -30.10
C ASP A 91 -28.87 31.79 -28.95
N ASN A 92 -29.71 32.73 -28.55
CA ASN A 92 -30.79 32.57 -27.58
C ASN A 92 -30.32 32.01 -26.23
N ILE A 93 -29.19 32.47 -25.73
CA ILE A 93 -28.62 32.00 -24.46
C ILE A 93 -29.49 32.52 -23.30
N LYS A 94 -29.96 31.58 -22.45
CA LYS A 94 -30.59 31.85 -21.18
C LYS A 94 -29.84 31.14 -20.07
N VAL A 95 -29.64 31.79 -18.94
CA VAL A 95 -28.87 31.32 -17.80
C VAL A 95 -29.67 31.47 -16.51
N GLY A 96 -29.61 30.47 -15.66
CA GLY A 96 -30.33 30.50 -14.39
C GLY A 96 -29.97 29.33 -13.47
N SER A 97 -30.85 29.11 -12.52
CA SER A 97 -30.84 27.94 -11.64
C SER A 97 -32.26 27.38 -11.49
N ILE A 98 -32.35 26.13 -11.11
CA ILE A 98 -33.62 25.49 -10.76
C ILE A 98 -33.60 25.06 -9.29
N ASN A 99 -34.77 25.04 -8.67
CA ASN A 99 -34.96 24.39 -7.38
C ASN A 99 -35.56 22.99 -7.63
N TYR A 100 -34.72 21.95 -7.38
CA TYR A 100 -35.11 20.58 -7.61
C TYR A 100 -34.67 19.69 -6.45
N ASN A 101 -35.57 18.82 -6.01
CA ASN A 101 -35.31 17.87 -4.92
C ASN A 101 -35.41 16.44 -5.44
N GLY A 102 -34.36 15.66 -5.27
CA GLY A 102 -34.32 14.28 -5.67
C GLY A 102 -33.16 13.95 -6.60
N GLU A 103 -33.21 12.78 -7.21
CA GLU A 103 -32.27 12.35 -8.23
C GLU A 103 -32.56 13.11 -9.53
N LEU A 104 -31.52 13.71 -10.13
CA LEU A 104 -31.70 14.52 -11.33
C LEU A 104 -32.15 13.66 -12.50
N SER A 105 -33.28 14.03 -13.12
CA SER A 105 -33.88 13.38 -14.28
C SER A 105 -34.33 14.41 -15.31
N PHE A 106 -34.75 13.98 -16.50
CA PHE A 106 -35.27 14.88 -17.54
C PHE A 106 -36.55 15.63 -17.12
N ASP A 107 -37.24 15.17 -16.10
CA ASP A 107 -38.39 15.89 -15.54
C ASP A 107 -37.99 17.22 -14.86
N ALA A 108 -36.73 17.34 -14.47
CA ALA A 108 -36.18 18.56 -13.91
C ALA A 108 -36.27 19.75 -14.88
N PHE A 109 -36.30 19.51 -16.19
CA PHE A 109 -36.51 20.56 -17.19
C PHE A 109 -37.93 21.17 -17.19
N ASN A 110 -38.87 20.57 -16.45
CA ASN A 110 -40.20 21.10 -16.24
C ASN A 110 -40.28 22.01 -14.99
N SER A 111 -39.19 22.12 -14.21
CA SER A 111 -39.13 22.99 -13.04
C SER A 111 -39.06 24.46 -13.43
N GLU A 112 -39.55 25.31 -12.55
CA GLU A 112 -39.42 26.76 -12.72
C GLU A 112 -37.94 27.18 -12.69
N VAL A 113 -37.52 27.93 -13.72
CA VAL A 113 -36.18 28.47 -13.81
C VAL A 113 -36.12 29.84 -13.15
N THR A 114 -35.26 29.99 -12.17
CA THR A 114 -34.89 31.30 -11.64
C THR A 114 -33.83 31.90 -12.56
N GLU A 115 -34.22 32.79 -13.46
CA GLU A 115 -33.29 33.40 -14.42
C GLU A 115 -32.28 34.31 -13.69
N PHE A 116 -31.02 34.24 -14.14
CA PHE A 116 -29.97 35.14 -13.67
C PHE A 116 -29.98 36.46 -14.47
N SER A 117 -29.54 37.52 -13.84
CA SER A 117 -29.35 38.81 -14.52
C SER A 117 -27.92 38.96 -15.03
N GLU A 118 -27.76 39.68 -16.13
CA GLU A 118 -26.44 40.00 -16.64
C GLU A 118 -25.77 41.06 -15.75
N CYS A 119 -24.79 40.64 -14.97
CA CYS A 119 -24.01 41.49 -14.08
C CYS A 119 -22.72 40.80 -13.62
N THR A 120 -21.89 41.47 -12.85
CA THR A 120 -20.62 40.91 -12.35
C THR A 120 -20.59 40.76 -10.84
N ASN A 121 -20.05 39.66 -10.34
CA ASN A 121 -19.69 39.40 -8.95
C ASN A 121 -20.85 39.44 -7.92
N SER A 122 -22.08 39.17 -8.35
CA SER A 122 -23.23 39.06 -7.45
C SER A 122 -23.92 37.71 -7.59
N ARG A 123 -24.51 37.19 -6.54
CA ARG A 123 -25.27 35.94 -6.57
C ARG A 123 -26.47 36.06 -7.51
N GLY A 124 -26.69 35.06 -8.35
CA GLY A 124 -27.77 35.07 -9.32
C GLY A 124 -27.46 35.92 -10.56
N CYS A 125 -26.17 36.09 -10.87
CA CYS A 125 -25.68 36.83 -12.03
C CYS A 125 -24.91 35.91 -12.99
N TYR A 126 -24.79 36.37 -14.25
CA TYR A 126 -23.88 35.79 -15.21
C TYR A 126 -23.21 36.84 -16.09
N THR A 127 -22.09 36.44 -16.71
CA THR A 127 -21.45 37.19 -17.79
C THR A 127 -21.20 36.25 -18.97
N ILE A 128 -21.32 36.79 -20.19
CA ILE A 128 -20.93 36.10 -21.40
C ILE A 128 -19.75 36.83 -22.01
N SER A 129 -18.72 36.08 -22.41
CA SER A 129 -17.59 36.59 -23.16
C SER A 129 -17.32 35.74 -24.39
N ASP A 130 -16.84 36.37 -25.46
CA ASP A 130 -16.41 35.66 -26.64
C ASP A 130 -15.09 34.91 -26.35
N ILE A 131 -15.04 33.66 -26.78
CA ILE A 131 -13.84 32.85 -26.81
C ILE A 131 -13.60 32.35 -28.22
N THR A 132 -12.47 31.76 -28.50
CA THR A 132 -12.16 31.20 -29.84
C THR A 132 -13.23 30.17 -30.22
N ASN A 133 -13.98 30.44 -31.30
CA ASN A 133 -15.04 29.56 -31.79
C ASN A 133 -16.20 29.29 -30.82
N GLY A 134 -16.46 30.19 -29.86
CA GLY A 134 -17.46 29.90 -28.84
C GLY A 134 -17.81 31.08 -27.94
N LYS A 135 -18.55 30.77 -26.89
CA LYS A 135 -18.96 31.67 -25.83
C LYS A 135 -18.57 31.05 -24.49
N SER A 136 -18.01 31.85 -23.57
CA SER A 136 -17.79 31.49 -22.18
C SER A 136 -18.87 32.10 -21.30
N ILE A 137 -19.62 31.30 -20.60
CA ILE A 137 -20.69 31.70 -19.68
C ILE A 137 -20.17 31.52 -18.27
N LYS A 138 -19.97 32.62 -17.55
CA LYS A 138 -19.55 32.60 -16.15
C LYS A 138 -20.76 32.92 -15.28
N MET A 139 -21.19 31.94 -14.47
CA MET A 139 -22.35 32.01 -13.59
C MET A 139 -21.90 32.21 -12.15
N TYR A 140 -22.38 33.29 -11.51
CA TYR A 140 -22.05 33.61 -10.11
C TYR A 140 -23.18 33.16 -9.19
N ASN A 141 -22.92 32.12 -8.43
CA ASN A 141 -23.86 31.60 -7.41
C ASN A 141 -23.10 30.96 -6.27
N GLU A 142 -22.63 31.79 -5.34
CA GLU A 142 -21.89 31.32 -4.17
C GLU A 142 -22.66 30.21 -3.47
N THR A 143 -22.00 29.09 -3.26
CA THR A 143 -22.52 27.87 -2.66
C THR A 143 -21.56 27.44 -1.55
N VAL A 144 -22.09 27.11 -0.37
CA VAL A 144 -21.29 26.71 0.78
C VAL A 144 -21.86 25.40 1.33
N ASN A 145 -21.10 24.32 1.23
CA ASN A 145 -21.45 22.97 1.70
C ASN A 145 -22.89 22.55 1.32
N SER A 146 -23.29 22.87 0.09
CA SER A 146 -24.63 22.60 -0.43
C SER A 146 -24.58 22.28 -1.91
N SER A 147 -25.75 22.02 -2.52
CA SER A 147 -25.86 21.77 -3.96
C SER A 147 -26.54 22.92 -4.67
N THR A 148 -26.09 23.22 -5.88
CA THR A 148 -26.73 24.13 -6.83
C THR A 148 -27.01 23.40 -8.13
N TYR A 149 -28.15 23.67 -8.75
CA TYR A 149 -28.53 23.19 -10.07
C TYR A 149 -28.49 24.36 -11.05
N PHE A 150 -27.38 24.49 -11.79
CA PHE A 150 -27.24 25.51 -12.82
C PHE A 150 -28.04 25.09 -14.05
N TYR A 151 -28.76 26.04 -14.64
CA TYR A 151 -29.53 25.88 -15.86
C TYR A 151 -28.98 26.76 -16.97
N ILE A 152 -28.78 26.17 -18.15
CA ILE A 152 -28.36 26.88 -19.37
C ILE A 152 -29.25 26.41 -20.51
N GLU A 153 -29.77 27.35 -21.32
CA GLU A 153 -30.47 27.07 -22.57
C GLU A 153 -29.82 27.88 -23.69
N TYR A 154 -29.66 27.28 -24.86
CA TYR A 154 -29.12 27.95 -26.02
C TYR A 154 -29.53 27.22 -27.30
N THR A 155 -29.34 27.89 -28.46
CA THR A 155 -29.60 27.33 -29.79
C THR A 155 -28.32 27.29 -30.60
N LEU A 156 -27.98 26.12 -31.12
CA LEU A 156 -26.91 25.94 -32.12
C LEU A 156 -27.50 26.00 -33.53
N GLY A 157 -26.99 26.92 -34.33
CA GLY A 157 -27.47 27.11 -35.71
C GLY A 157 -26.93 26.05 -36.65
N ASN A 158 -27.78 25.51 -37.51
CA ASN A 158 -27.44 24.59 -38.62
C ASN A 158 -26.56 23.42 -38.17
N THR A 159 -27.03 22.64 -37.20
CA THR A 159 -26.33 21.46 -36.70
C THR A 159 -26.53 20.20 -37.52
N VAL A 160 -27.67 20.14 -38.21
CA VAL A 160 -28.01 19.01 -39.08
C VAL A 160 -27.42 19.20 -40.50
N VAL A 161 -26.83 18.13 -41.01
CA VAL A 161 -26.36 18.01 -42.37
C VAL A 161 -27.38 17.17 -43.16
N LEU A 162 -27.87 17.72 -44.27
CA LEU A 162 -28.75 17.02 -45.19
C LEU A 162 -27.93 16.34 -46.30
N HIS A 163 -27.95 15.01 -46.31
CA HIS A 163 -27.38 14.17 -47.37
C HIS A 163 -28.44 13.84 -48.43
N ASN A 164 -28.04 13.21 -49.55
CA ASN A 164 -29.00 12.81 -50.54
C ASN A 164 -30.02 11.78 -50.02
N ASP A 165 -29.57 10.89 -49.16
CA ASP A 165 -30.32 9.73 -48.66
C ASP A 165 -30.86 9.91 -47.22
N VAL A 166 -30.17 10.64 -46.34
CA VAL A 166 -30.50 10.79 -44.94
C VAL A 166 -30.22 12.20 -44.41
N ALA A 167 -30.76 12.53 -43.22
CA ALA A 167 -30.32 13.65 -42.40
C ALA A 167 -29.42 13.16 -41.28
N GLU A 168 -28.43 13.94 -40.92
CA GLU A 168 -27.43 13.57 -39.93
C GLU A 168 -27.17 14.71 -38.93
N LEU A 169 -27.17 14.38 -37.63
CA LEU A 169 -26.59 15.17 -36.55
C LEU A 169 -25.30 14.49 -36.09
N TYR A 170 -24.18 15.20 -36.09
CA TYR A 170 -22.93 14.72 -35.51
C TYR A 170 -22.26 15.85 -34.72
N LEU A 171 -22.38 15.80 -33.35
CA LEU A 171 -22.00 16.90 -32.47
C LEU A 171 -21.33 16.42 -31.21
N ASN A 172 -20.26 17.11 -30.79
CA ASN A 172 -19.69 17.01 -29.46
C ASN A 172 -20.53 17.80 -28.45
N PHE A 173 -20.96 17.17 -27.38
CA PHE A 173 -21.67 17.81 -26.27
C PHE A 173 -20.74 18.12 -25.10
N ILE A 174 -19.71 17.30 -24.88
CA ILE A 174 -18.61 17.55 -23.93
C ILE A 174 -17.31 17.58 -24.73
N GLY A 175 -16.51 18.62 -24.54
CA GLY A 175 -15.20 18.78 -25.20
C GLY A 175 -14.04 18.22 -24.39
N ASN A 176 -12.86 18.18 -25.02
CA ASN A 176 -11.61 17.78 -24.35
C ASN A 176 -11.17 18.75 -23.23
N ASP A 177 -11.71 19.96 -23.22
CA ASP A 177 -11.33 21.02 -22.27
C ASP A 177 -12.29 21.09 -21.06
N PHE A 178 -13.06 20.03 -20.83
CA PHE A 178 -13.93 19.92 -19.66
C PHE A 178 -13.10 19.41 -18.48
N ASP A 179 -12.81 20.30 -17.52
CA ASP A 179 -11.80 20.10 -16.47
C ASP A 179 -12.30 19.35 -15.23
N ASP A 180 -13.60 19.02 -15.16
CA ASP A 180 -14.23 18.37 -14.03
C ASP A 180 -14.63 16.92 -14.33
N ASP A 181 -14.52 16.06 -13.32
CA ASP A 181 -15.14 14.73 -13.34
C ASP A 181 -16.65 14.88 -13.13
N ILE A 182 -17.47 14.12 -13.86
CA ILE A 182 -18.93 14.13 -13.75
C ILE A 182 -19.39 12.77 -13.23
N GLY A 183 -20.06 12.72 -12.08
CA GLY A 183 -20.55 11.48 -11.48
C GLY A 183 -21.51 10.73 -12.41
N ARG A 184 -22.49 11.43 -12.97
CA ARG A 184 -23.42 10.87 -13.97
C ARG A 184 -23.73 11.90 -15.06
N TYR A 185 -23.46 11.52 -16.30
CA TYR A 185 -23.81 12.31 -17.50
C TYR A 185 -24.94 11.65 -18.27
N GLN A 186 -25.97 12.43 -18.66
CA GLN A 186 -27.08 11.96 -19.47
C GLN A 186 -27.37 12.96 -20.59
N LEU A 187 -27.57 12.45 -21.80
CA LEU A 187 -27.91 13.24 -22.98
C LEU A 187 -29.12 12.63 -23.66
N ARG A 188 -30.12 13.45 -23.93
CA ARG A 188 -31.26 13.13 -24.77
C ARG A 188 -31.30 14.07 -25.97
N VAL A 189 -31.39 13.51 -27.16
CA VAL A 189 -31.60 14.30 -28.39
C VAL A 189 -32.90 13.83 -29.04
N THR A 190 -33.85 14.77 -29.25
CA THR A 190 -35.16 14.47 -29.84
C THR A 190 -35.26 15.00 -31.28
N LEU A 191 -35.96 14.24 -32.10
CA LEU A 191 -36.29 14.60 -33.47
C LEU A 191 -37.40 15.67 -33.52
N PRO A 192 -37.56 16.43 -34.63
CA PRO A 192 -38.64 17.42 -34.79
C PRO A 192 -40.04 16.83 -34.63
N GLN A 193 -40.23 15.58 -35.06
CA GLN A 193 -41.42 14.78 -34.87
C GLN A 193 -41.09 13.29 -34.88
N ALA A 194 -41.97 12.45 -34.34
CA ALA A 194 -41.81 11.02 -34.40
C ALA A 194 -41.88 10.51 -35.85
N THR A 195 -41.07 9.49 -36.14
CA THR A 195 -41.03 8.85 -37.47
C THR A 195 -41.13 7.32 -37.35
N THR A 196 -41.66 6.66 -38.35
CA THR A 196 -41.62 5.21 -38.52
C THR A 196 -40.39 4.71 -39.27
N ASN A 197 -39.64 5.64 -39.89
CA ASN A 197 -38.39 5.31 -40.56
C ASN A 197 -37.27 5.16 -39.51
N GLU A 198 -36.45 4.11 -39.69
CA GLU A 198 -35.41 3.77 -38.73
C GLU A 198 -34.47 4.93 -38.46
N THR A 199 -34.40 5.34 -37.19
CA THR A 199 -33.38 6.26 -36.67
C THR A 199 -32.25 5.47 -36.09
N ARG A 200 -31.01 5.81 -36.42
CA ARG A 200 -29.80 5.19 -35.92
C ARG A 200 -29.01 6.16 -35.05
N VAL A 201 -28.47 5.64 -33.94
CA VAL A 201 -27.79 6.46 -32.92
C VAL A 201 -26.49 5.78 -32.52
N TRP A 202 -25.43 6.54 -32.54
CA TRP A 202 -24.12 6.16 -32.00
C TRP A 202 -23.63 7.26 -31.05
N ALA A 203 -22.78 6.89 -30.12
CA ALA A 203 -22.08 7.83 -29.28
C ALA A 203 -20.63 7.39 -29.12
N HIS A 204 -19.74 8.37 -29.05
CA HIS A 204 -18.32 8.15 -28.83
C HIS A 204 -17.89 8.85 -27.54
N GLY A 205 -17.12 8.15 -26.71
CA GLY A 205 -16.70 8.57 -25.37
C GLY A 205 -16.09 7.39 -24.62
N PRO A 206 -16.21 7.36 -23.30
CA PRO A 206 -15.70 6.25 -22.51
C PRO A 206 -16.44 4.95 -22.85
N LEU A 207 -15.73 3.82 -22.81
CA LEU A 207 -16.26 2.50 -23.15
C LEU A 207 -17.39 2.02 -22.22
N SER A 208 -17.57 2.66 -21.06
CA SER A 208 -18.66 2.43 -20.10
C SER A 208 -19.97 3.08 -20.51
N GLY A 209 -19.98 3.98 -21.51
CA GLY A 209 -21.18 4.67 -21.97
C GLY A 209 -22.19 3.72 -22.59
N GLU A 210 -23.48 3.99 -22.34
CA GLU A 210 -24.64 3.27 -22.90
C GLU A 210 -25.42 4.21 -23.81
N VAL A 211 -25.63 3.81 -25.06
CA VAL A 211 -26.41 4.57 -26.03
C VAL A 211 -27.61 3.75 -26.50
N SER A 212 -28.76 4.39 -26.63
CA SER A 212 -29.99 3.77 -27.11
C SER A 212 -30.83 4.72 -27.96
N ARG A 213 -31.72 4.16 -28.76
CA ARG A 213 -32.76 4.88 -29.48
C ARG A 213 -33.96 5.12 -28.53
N ILE A 214 -34.57 6.28 -28.62
CA ILE A 214 -35.83 6.58 -27.95
C ILE A 214 -36.95 6.12 -28.89
N THR A 215 -37.63 5.06 -28.50
CA THR A 215 -38.68 4.43 -29.32
C THR A 215 -39.93 4.14 -28.49
N ASP A 216 -41.07 4.08 -29.16
CA ASP A 216 -42.33 3.58 -28.60
C ASP A 216 -43.01 2.70 -29.66
N GLU A 217 -43.78 1.73 -29.21
CA GLU A 217 -44.60 0.90 -30.09
C GLU A 217 -46.05 1.36 -30.02
N VAL A 218 -46.55 1.91 -31.16
CA VAL A 218 -47.91 2.37 -31.31
C VAL A 218 -48.58 1.53 -32.39
N ASP A 219 -49.64 0.80 -32.03
CA ASP A 219 -50.39 -0.07 -32.96
C ASP A 219 -49.52 -1.12 -33.66
N GLY A 220 -48.50 -1.66 -32.98
CA GLY A 220 -47.57 -2.65 -33.54
C GLY A 220 -46.51 -2.06 -34.50
N VAL A 221 -46.38 -0.73 -34.57
CA VAL A 221 -45.38 -0.04 -35.37
C VAL A 221 -44.43 0.70 -34.46
N THR A 222 -43.14 0.44 -34.63
CA THR A 222 -42.07 1.18 -33.89
C THR A 222 -42.00 2.61 -34.39
N LYS A 223 -42.15 3.58 -33.46
CA LYS A 223 -41.91 4.99 -33.72
C LYS A 223 -40.62 5.42 -33.04
N TYR A 224 -39.81 6.19 -33.76
CA TYR A 224 -38.53 6.72 -33.30
C TYR A 224 -38.71 8.20 -32.95
N TYR A 225 -38.24 8.58 -31.76
CA TYR A 225 -38.31 9.92 -31.20
C TYR A 225 -36.95 10.59 -31.09
N GLY A 226 -35.86 9.83 -31.13
CA GLY A 226 -34.50 10.36 -30.96
C GLY A 226 -33.48 9.36 -30.40
N GLY A 227 -32.49 9.89 -29.73
CA GLY A 227 -31.40 9.14 -29.09
C GLY A 227 -31.17 9.52 -27.65
N TYR A 228 -30.69 8.57 -26.86
CA TYR A 228 -30.34 8.73 -25.45
C TYR A 228 -28.97 8.12 -25.17
N LEU A 229 -28.19 8.82 -24.35
CA LEU A 229 -26.88 8.40 -23.89
C LEU A 229 -26.79 8.55 -22.37
N LYS A 230 -26.18 7.58 -21.71
CA LYS A 230 -25.85 7.61 -20.28
C LYS A 230 -24.41 7.18 -20.05
N ILE A 231 -23.69 7.90 -19.17
CA ILE A 231 -22.34 7.58 -18.75
C ILE A 231 -22.26 7.77 -17.24
N GLU A 232 -21.81 6.77 -16.53
CA GLU A 232 -21.43 6.87 -15.12
C GLU A 232 -19.93 7.14 -15.01
N ASP A 233 -19.54 7.99 -14.04
CA ASP A 233 -18.15 8.35 -13.74
C ASP A 233 -17.36 8.84 -14.98
N LEU A 234 -17.91 9.87 -15.64
CA LEU A 234 -17.23 10.51 -16.79
C LEU A 234 -16.01 11.30 -16.28
N ILE A 235 -14.83 10.82 -16.62
CA ILE A 235 -13.57 11.44 -16.24
C ILE A 235 -13.35 12.73 -17.03
N LYS A 236 -12.83 13.76 -16.39
CA LYS A 236 -12.45 15.04 -17.02
C LYS A 236 -11.61 14.84 -18.28
N ASN A 237 -11.67 15.83 -19.16
CA ASN A 237 -10.95 15.83 -20.45
C ASN A 237 -11.30 14.65 -21.36
N THR A 238 -12.46 14.01 -21.15
CA THR A 238 -12.98 12.94 -22.00
C THR A 238 -14.11 13.49 -22.85
N PRO A 239 -13.92 13.61 -24.16
CA PRO A 239 -14.96 14.12 -25.04
C PRO A 239 -16.11 13.13 -25.16
N VAL A 240 -17.32 13.68 -25.34
CA VAL A 240 -18.53 12.91 -25.58
C VAL A 240 -19.27 13.50 -26.76
N ASP A 241 -19.45 12.72 -27.79
CA ASP A 241 -20.23 13.09 -28.97
C ASP A 241 -21.42 12.13 -29.17
N MET A 242 -22.39 12.60 -29.92
CA MET A 242 -23.48 11.78 -30.45
C MET A 242 -23.64 11.97 -31.94
N ARG A 243 -23.79 10.86 -32.65
CA ARG A 243 -24.13 10.80 -34.07
C ARG A 243 -25.50 10.18 -34.23
N MET A 244 -26.40 10.87 -34.91
CA MET A 244 -27.74 10.40 -35.22
C MET A 244 -27.99 10.51 -36.72
N VAL A 245 -28.53 9.44 -37.31
CA VAL A 245 -28.98 9.42 -38.70
C VAL A 245 -30.48 9.12 -38.73
N PHE A 246 -31.23 9.95 -39.42
CA PHE A 246 -32.68 9.88 -39.43
C PHE A 246 -33.28 10.31 -40.78
N ASP A 247 -34.60 10.19 -40.90
CA ASP A 247 -35.33 10.53 -42.13
C ASP A 247 -35.18 12.01 -42.48
N LYS A 248 -34.63 12.27 -43.66
CA LYS A 248 -34.44 13.63 -44.16
C LYS A 248 -35.74 14.41 -44.36
N SER A 249 -36.91 13.72 -44.50
CA SER A 249 -38.22 14.39 -44.64
C SER A 249 -38.64 15.16 -43.38
N LEU A 250 -37.99 14.91 -42.24
CA LEU A 250 -38.22 15.64 -40.98
C LEU A 250 -37.60 17.06 -40.99
N ILE A 251 -36.77 17.36 -41.98
CA ILE A 251 -36.07 18.65 -42.10
C ILE A 251 -36.64 19.38 -43.33
N MET A 252 -36.82 20.69 -43.22
CA MET A 252 -37.29 21.55 -44.29
C MET A 252 -36.20 21.71 -45.36
N VAL A 253 -36.26 20.93 -46.44
CA VAL A 253 -35.21 20.80 -47.48
C VAL A 253 -34.88 22.11 -48.18
N ASP A 254 -35.84 23.03 -48.28
CA ASP A 254 -35.69 24.31 -48.97
C ASP A 254 -35.24 25.47 -48.07
N HIS A 255 -34.86 25.18 -46.81
CA HIS A 255 -34.35 26.21 -45.90
C HIS A 255 -33.00 26.74 -46.41
N PRO A 256 -32.84 28.08 -46.62
CA PRO A 256 -31.68 28.65 -47.35
C PRO A 256 -30.34 28.48 -46.63
N PHE A 257 -30.36 28.28 -45.33
CA PHE A 257 -29.14 28.10 -44.50
C PHE A 257 -28.82 26.65 -44.16
N LEU A 258 -29.63 25.70 -44.68
CA LEU A 258 -29.40 24.28 -44.38
C LEU A 258 -28.12 23.77 -45.08
N LYS A 259 -27.30 23.04 -44.34
CA LYS A 259 -26.09 22.44 -44.90
C LYS A 259 -26.45 21.21 -45.72
N LYS A 260 -25.99 21.18 -46.97
CA LYS A 260 -26.20 20.08 -47.90
C LYS A 260 -24.86 19.50 -48.33
N SER A 261 -24.71 18.19 -48.22
CA SER A 261 -23.48 17.52 -48.67
C SER A 261 -23.54 17.06 -50.13
N ASN A 262 -24.74 16.84 -50.67
CA ASN A 262 -25.00 16.25 -51.99
C ASN A 262 -24.34 14.87 -52.19
N VAL A 263 -24.22 14.09 -51.15
CA VAL A 263 -23.57 12.77 -51.10
C VAL A 263 -24.57 11.75 -50.55
N ASP A 264 -24.53 10.51 -51.06
CA ASP A 264 -25.16 9.38 -50.42
C ASP A 264 -24.27 8.94 -49.25
N ALA A 265 -24.73 9.16 -48.02
CA ALA A 265 -23.88 9.05 -46.82
C ALA A 265 -24.13 7.80 -45.97
N LEU A 266 -25.34 7.27 -45.98
CA LEU A 266 -25.77 6.20 -45.04
C LEU A 266 -24.80 5.01 -45.05
N ASP A 267 -24.51 4.43 -46.20
CA ASP A 267 -23.64 3.25 -46.29
C ASP A 267 -22.22 3.51 -45.80
N LYS A 268 -21.71 4.73 -46.02
CA LYS A 268 -20.39 5.13 -45.53
C LYS A 268 -20.38 5.32 -44.03
N ILE A 269 -21.40 5.98 -43.47
CA ILE A 269 -21.59 6.14 -42.02
C ILE A 269 -21.64 4.78 -41.37
N LEU A 270 -22.46 3.87 -41.90
CA LEU A 270 -22.59 2.51 -41.33
C LEU A 270 -21.26 1.75 -41.30
N LYS A 271 -20.45 1.85 -42.36
CA LYS A 271 -19.13 1.21 -42.38
C LYS A 271 -18.17 1.81 -41.34
N VAL A 272 -18.14 3.12 -41.20
CA VAL A 272 -17.29 3.80 -40.20
C VAL A 272 -17.73 3.41 -38.79
N GLU A 273 -19.03 3.48 -38.50
CA GLU A 273 -19.56 3.15 -37.19
C GLU A 273 -19.42 1.65 -36.85
N GLN A 274 -19.50 0.76 -37.85
CA GLN A 274 -19.23 -0.65 -37.66
C GLN A 274 -17.76 -0.88 -37.25
N VAL A 275 -16.81 -0.26 -37.94
CA VAL A 275 -15.37 -0.37 -37.58
C VAL A 275 -15.13 0.14 -36.15
N ARG A 276 -15.71 1.30 -35.81
CA ARG A 276 -15.60 1.87 -34.44
C ARG A 276 -16.20 0.94 -33.36
N ALA A 277 -17.39 0.37 -33.66
CA ALA A 277 -18.04 -0.58 -32.76
C ALA A 277 -17.21 -1.86 -32.57
N ASP A 278 -16.62 -2.39 -33.65
CA ASP A 278 -15.76 -3.58 -33.58
C ASP A 278 -14.49 -3.30 -32.77
N ASP A 279 -13.86 -2.14 -32.96
CA ASP A 279 -12.70 -1.72 -32.18
C ASP A 279 -13.06 -1.52 -30.69
N ALA A 280 -14.18 -0.87 -30.39
CA ALA A 280 -14.67 -0.70 -29.02
C ALA A 280 -14.95 -2.07 -28.35
N ASN A 281 -15.60 -2.98 -29.07
CA ASN A 281 -15.88 -4.34 -28.57
C ASN A 281 -14.59 -5.14 -28.36
N LYS A 282 -13.61 -5.00 -29.23
CA LYS A 282 -12.27 -5.59 -29.07
C LYS A 282 -11.56 -5.05 -27.81
N GLN A 283 -11.62 -3.72 -27.61
CA GLN A 283 -11.04 -3.10 -26.39
C GLN A 283 -11.75 -3.58 -25.13
N ARG A 284 -13.10 -3.62 -25.10
CA ARG A 284 -13.88 -4.16 -23.97
C ARG A 284 -13.52 -5.62 -23.68
N LYS A 285 -13.42 -6.46 -24.73
CA LYS A 285 -13.01 -7.86 -24.60
C LYS A 285 -11.59 -7.99 -24.02
N THR A 286 -10.67 -7.20 -24.53
CA THR A 286 -9.27 -7.18 -24.06
C THR A 286 -9.20 -6.73 -22.60
N ALA A 287 -9.91 -5.67 -22.22
CA ALA A 287 -9.98 -5.20 -20.85
C ALA A 287 -10.54 -6.30 -19.91
N LYS A 288 -11.64 -6.98 -20.30
CA LYS A 288 -12.18 -8.10 -19.52
C LYS A 288 -11.19 -9.25 -19.37
N ILE A 289 -10.49 -9.65 -20.44
CA ILE A 289 -9.47 -10.70 -20.39
C ILE A 289 -8.32 -10.31 -19.46
N LEU A 290 -7.87 -9.07 -19.49
CA LEU A 290 -6.82 -8.57 -18.58
C LEU A 290 -7.29 -8.62 -17.12
N VAL A 291 -8.51 -8.14 -16.84
CA VAL A 291 -9.11 -8.16 -15.49
C VAL A 291 -9.22 -9.59 -14.94
N TYR A 292 -9.84 -10.49 -15.69
CA TYR A 292 -9.96 -11.90 -15.25
C TYR A 292 -8.60 -12.60 -15.22
N GLY A 293 -7.69 -12.23 -16.12
CA GLY A 293 -6.31 -12.73 -16.15
C GLY A 293 -5.53 -12.38 -14.89
N THR A 294 -5.65 -11.15 -14.39
CA THR A 294 -4.98 -10.74 -13.13
C THR A 294 -5.56 -11.45 -11.92
N TYR A 295 -6.90 -11.63 -11.85
CA TYR A 295 -7.49 -12.42 -10.77
C TYR A 295 -7.03 -13.89 -10.79
N ALA A 296 -7.01 -14.51 -11.97
CA ALA A 296 -6.52 -15.88 -12.12
C ALA A 296 -5.03 -15.99 -11.75
N LEU A 297 -4.20 -15.02 -12.16
CA LEU A 297 -2.79 -14.96 -11.83
C LEU A 297 -2.57 -14.82 -10.32
N SER A 298 -3.31 -13.93 -9.65
CA SER A 298 -3.25 -13.72 -8.21
C SER A 298 -3.69 -14.98 -7.44
N GLY A 299 -4.80 -15.60 -7.84
CA GLY A 299 -5.26 -16.86 -7.25
C GLY A 299 -4.26 -18.01 -7.41
N THR A 300 -3.68 -18.14 -8.60
CA THR A 300 -2.64 -19.14 -8.89
C THR A 300 -1.38 -18.89 -8.07
N TYR A 301 -0.96 -17.63 -7.95
CA TYR A 301 0.18 -17.23 -7.11
C TYR A 301 -0.03 -17.66 -5.65
N LEU A 302 -1.20 -17.36 -5.07
CA LEU A 302 -1.52 -17.72 -3.68
C LEU A 302 -1.54 -19.24 -3.46
N LEU A 303 -2.10 -19.98 -4.41
CA LEU A 303 -2.12 -21.45 -4.36
C LEU A 303 -0.70 -22.03 -4.38
N ILE A 304 0.14 -21.59 -5.32
CA ILE A 304 1.54 -22.06 -5.43
C ILE A 304 2.31 -21.66 -4.17
N LEU A 305 2.10 -20.44 -3.64
CA LEU A 305 2.74 -19.98 -2.42
C LEU A 305 2.40 -20.88 -1.23
N LEU A 306 1.14 -21.27 -1.08
CA LEU A 306 0.72 -22.23 -0.06
C LEU A 306 1.40 -23.59 -0.23
N LEU A 307 1.44 -24.10 -1.46
CA LEU A 307 2.12 -25.37 -1.76
C LEU A 307 3.62 -25.32 -1.46
N ILE A 308 4.28 -24.21 -1.76
CA ILE A 308 5.69 -23.97 -1.41
C ILE A 308 5.88 -23.98 0.11
N ILE A 309 5.04 -23.30 0.88
CA ILE A 309 5.11 -23.27 2.35
C ILE A 309 4.97 -24.71 2.90
N VAL A 310 3.97 -25.47 2.45
CA VAL A 310 3.76 -26.86 2.87
C VAL A 310 4.96 -27.74 2.52
N TYR A 311 5.49 -27.60 1.30
CA TYR A 311 6.68 -28.33 0.87
C TYR A 311 7.91 -28.01 1.73
N LEU A 312 8.16 -26.71 1.98
CA LEU A 312 9.28 -26.26 2.81
C LEU A 312 9.12 -26.74 4.26
N TYR A 313 7.90 -26.67 4.81
CA TYR A 313 7.62 -27.19 6.14
C TYR A 313 7.95 -28.67 6.28
N ILE A 314 7.42 -29.49 5.37
CA ILE A 314 7.62 -30.97 5.46
C ILE A 314 9.09 -31.34 5.28
N LYS A 315 9.79 -30.70 4.35
CA LYS A 315 11.15 -31.12 3.97
C LYS A 315 12.24 -30.42 4.78
N TYR A 316 12.10 -29.12 5.06
CA TYR A 316 13.18 -28.27 5.55
C TYR A 316 12.92 -27.63 6.93
N ASP A 317 11.72 -27.74 7.48
CA ASP A 317 11.39 -27.12 8.77
C ASP A 317 10.99 -28.15 9.83
N LYS A 318 10.17 -29.13 9.45
CA LYS A 318 9.72 -30.18 10.39
C LYS A 318 10.92 -30.93 10.99
N GLU A 319 11.03 -30.86 12.32
CA GLU A 319 12.08 -31.55 13.07
C GLU A 319 12.00 -33.09 12.95
N ARG A 320 13.15 -33.74 13.06
CA ARG A 320 13.27 -35.20 13.04
C ARG A 320 12.84 -35.78 14.39
N LYS A 321 12.36 -37.01 14.41
CA LYS A 321 12.18 -37.76 15.64
C LYS A 321 13.55 -37.97 16.29
N CYS A 322 13.63 -37.69 17.60
CA CYS A 322 14.86 -37.91 18.39
C CYS A 322 14.85 -39.30 19.00
N SER A 323 16.04 -39.90 19.11
CA SER A 323 16.23 -41.17 19.80
C SER A 323 16.30 -41.01 21.32
N PHE A 324 16.46 -39.76 21.82
CA PHE A 324 16.50 -39.45 23.26
C PHE A 324 15.09 -39.09 23.73
N ASP A 325 14.55 -39.86 24.68
CA ASP A 325 13.19 -39.73 25.23
C ASP A 325 13.12 -39.64 26.76
N MET A 326 14.28 -39.45 27.43
CA MET A 326 14.30 -39.33 28.91
C MET A 326 13.61 -38.03 29.33
N GLU A 327 12.79 -38.11 30.36
CA GLU A 327 12.09 -36.96 30.96
C GLU A 327 13.07 -35.97 31.56
N TYR A 328 14.08 -36.45 32.28
CA TYR A 328 15.12 -35.64 32.95
C TYR A 328 16.51 -36.09 32.51
N ASN A 329 17.40 -35.13 32.32
CA ASN A 329 18.84 -35.35 32.17
C ASN A 329 19.59 -34.58 33.27
N ARG A 330 20.60 -35.18 33.86
CA ARG A 330 21.42 -34.54 34.92
C ARG A 330 22.86 -34.30 34.48
N GLU A 331 23.21 -34.81 33.29
CA GLU A 331 24.55 -34.75 32.75
C GLU A 331 24.76 -33.49 31.90
N PHE A 332 25.97 -32.94 31.99
CA PHE A 332 26.41 -31.86 31.13
C PHE A 332 26.89 -32.39 29.78
N ILE A 333 26.72 -31.58 28.75
CA ILE A 333 27.35 -31.82 27.46
C ILE A 333 28.55 -30.87 27.38
N ASP A 334 29.73 -31.41 27.58
CA ASP A 334 30.97 -30.63 27.76
C ASP A 334 31.74 -30.40 26.44
N ASP A 335 31.15 -30.77 25.31
CA ASP A 335 31.80 -30.64 24.01
C ASP A 335 31.93 -29.18 23.51
N TYR A 336 31.26 -28.23 24.20
CA TYR A 336 31.20 -26.83 23.78
C TYR A 336 30.86 -25.88 24.93
N ASP A 337 31.06 -24.57 24.67
CA ASP A 337 30.80 -23.51 25.65
C ASP A 337 29.29 -23.39 25.98
N VAL A 338 29.00 -23.01 27.21
CA VAL A 338 27.62 -22.81 27.71
C VAL A 338 26.81 -21.83 26.89
N THR A 339 27.45 -20.83 26.27
CA THR A 339 26.76 -19.83 25.45
C THR A 339 26.23 -20.42 24.12
N SER A 340 26.84 -21.52 23.65
CA SER A 340 26.38 -22.23 22.46
C SER A 340 25.00 -22.87 22.62
N ILE A 341 24.55 -23.07 23.87
CA ILE A 341 23.19 -23.55 24.16
C ILE A 341 22.16 -22.54 23.72
N GLU A 342 22.41 -21.23 23.89
CA GLU A 342 21.50 -20.19 23.40
C GLU A 342 21.38 -20.24 21.88
N TYR A 343 22.50 -20.45 21.19
CA TYR A 343 22.50 -20.65 19.75
C TYR A 343 21.75 -21.92 19.32
N LEU A 344 21.89 -23.02 20.07
CA LEU A 344 21.17 -24.28 19.82
C LEU A 344 19.65 -24.12 19.97
N TYR A 345 19.17 -23.28 20.90
CA TYR A 345 17.73 -23.05 21.13
C TYR A 345 17.13 -22.12 20.08
N ASP A 346 17.75 -20.96 19.86
CA ASP A 346 17.15 -19.84 19.11
C ASP A 346 17.92 -19.44 17.85
N LYS A 347 19.05 -20.09 17.57
CA LYS A 347 20.00 -19.68 16.53
C LYS A 347 20.45 -18.22 16.66
N LYS A 348 20.51 -17.74 17.89
CA LYS A 348 20.89 -16.38 18.26
C LYS A 348 21.69 -16.38 19.54
N ILE A 349 22.59 -15.41 19.64
CA ILE A 349 23.30 -15.08 20.88
C ILE A 349 22.81 -13.70 21.33
N THR A 350 22.45 -13.57 22.60
CA THR A 350 21.93 -12.32 23.18
C THR A 350 22.77 -11.85 24.37
N GLU A 351 22.32 -10.80 25.05
CA GLU A 351 22.92 -10.32 26.30
C GLU A 351 22.90 -11.37 27.43
N LYS A 352 21.99 -12.34 27.36
CA LYS A 352 21.94 -13.45 28.34
C LYS A 352 23.18 -14.35 28.20
N GLY A 353 23.60 -14.66 26.97
CA GLY A 353 24.85 -15.38 26.74
C GLY A 353 26.06 -14.61 27.30
N PHE A 354 26.10 -13.28 27.11
CA PHE A 354 27.20 -12.45 27.64
C PHE A 354 27.27 -12.48 29.16
N SER A 355 26.13 -12.34 29.84
CA SER A 355 26.03 -12.46 31.28
C SER A 355 26.42 -13.85 31.77
N THR A 356 26.03 -14.90 31.05
CA THR A 356 26.38 -16.30 31.37
C THR A 356 27.87 -16.54 31.20
N SER A 357 28.53 -15.92 30.18
CA SER A 357 29.99 -16.00 30.04
C SER A 357 30.72 -15.40 31.24
N ILE A 358 30.23 -14.27 31.77
CA ILE A 358 30.82 -13.69 33.02
C ILE A 358 30.68 -14.66 34.18
N LEU A 359 29.50 -15.24 34.38
CA LEU A 359 29.26 -16.22 35.46
C LEU A 359 30.12 -17.48 35.28
N ASN A 360 30.30 -17.95 34.05
CA ASN A 360 31.15 -19.10 33.74
C ASN A 360 32.63 -18.81 34.03
N LEU A 361 33.13 -17.61 33.77
CA LEU A 361 34.47 -17.16 34.11
C LEU A 361 34.68 -17.09 35.65
N ILE A 362 33.63 -16.70 36.42
CA ILE A 362 33.66 -16.72 37.87
C ILE A 362 33.69 -18.17 38.35
N TYR A 363 32.85 -19.07 37.83
CA TYR A 363 32.86 -20.49 38.12
C TYR A 363 34.23 -21.11 37.86
N LYS A 364 34.87 -20.80 36.73
CA LYS A 364 36.23 -21.22 36.34
C LYS A 364 37.34 -20.58 37.21
N LYS A 365 36.98 -19.75 38.20
CA LYS A 365 37.90 -18.99 39.05
C LYS A 365 38.89 -18.07 38.30
N LYS A 366 38.55 -17.68 37.08
CA LYS A 366 39.32 -16.68 36.28
C LYS A 366 38.96 -15.25 36.67
N ILE A 367 37.79 -15.04 37.24
CA ILE A 367 37.31 -13.79 37.85
C ILE A 367 36.94 -14.06 39.30
N SER A 368 37.48 -13.27 40.26
CA SER A 368 36.95 -13.19 41.62
C SER A 368 36.03 -11.99 41.76
N PHE A 369 35.10 -12.03 42.68
CA PHE A 369 34.19 -10.93 42.95
C PHE A 369 34.06 -10.61 44.43
N GLU A 370 33.78 -9.35 44.71
CA GLU A 370 33.55 -8.83 46.06
C GLU A 370 32.32 -7.93 46.02
N LYS A 371 31.38 -8.13 46.93
CA LYS A 371 30.20 -7.29 47.04
C LYS A 371 30.57 -5.97 47.70
N LEU A 372 30.30 -4.89 47.02
CA LEU A 372 30.38 -3.52 47.53
C LEU A 372 29.01 -3.08 48.06
N ASP A 373 28.93 -1.91 48.69
CA ASP A 373 27.66 -1.32 49.12
C ASP A 373 26.74 -0.98 47.90
N ASN A 374 25.42 -0.93 48.15
CA ASN A 374 24.43 -0.48 47.20
C ASN A 374 24.33 -1.26 45.85
N LYS A 375 24.29 -2.60 45.91
CA LYS A 375 24.10 -3.47 44.76
C LYS A 375 25.19 -3.34 43.67
N ASP A 376 26.39 -2.98 44.10
CA ASP A 376 27.56 -2.96 43.23
C ASP A 376 28.50 -4.11 43.57
N TYR A 377 29.24 -4.59 42.61
CA TYR A 377 30.22 -5.66 42.75
C TYR A 377 31.51 -5.23 42.08
N LYS A 378 32.64 -5.54 42.77
CA LYS A 378 33.98 -5.41 42.22
C LYS A 378 34.43 -6.76 41.71
N PHE A 379 34.78 -6.82 40.45
CA PHE A 379 35.39 -7.98 39.80
C PHE A 379 36.89 -7.76 39.69
N THR A 380 37.65 -8.80 39.97
CA THR A 380 39.13 -8.77 39.87
C THR A 380 39.57 -9.97 39.02
N ARG A 381 40.41 -9.73 38.04
CA ARG A 381 41.06 -10.75 37.23
C ARG A 381 42.06 -11.53 38.10
N THR A 382 41.88 -12.85 38.22
CA THR A 382 42.65 -13.68 39.17
C THR A 382 43.90 -14.29 38.60
N THR A 383 43.94 -14.57 37.28
CA THR A 383 45.11 -15.17 36.60
C THR A 383 45.44 -14.45 35.32
N VAL A 384 46.73 -14.37 34.99
CA VAL A 384 47.20 -13.81 33.74
C VAL A 384 47.18 -14.87 32.62
N ASP A 385 47.22 -16.18 32.98
CA ASP A 385 47.19 -17.25 32.00
C ASP A 385 45.76 -17.47 31.45
N GLU A 386 45.57 -17.12 30.20
CA GLU A 386 44.32 -17.26 29.46
C GLU A 386 44.35 -18.41 28.45
N SER A 387 45.36 -19.30 28.55
CA SER A 387 45.53 -20.42 27.59
C SER A 387 44.32 -21.37 27.55
N GLU A 388 43.62 -21.52 28.69
CA GLU A 388 42.42 -22.35 28.79
C GLU A 388 41.11 -21.66 28.40
N LEU A 389 41.16 -20.36 28.09
CA LEU A 389 39.98 -19.59 27.68
C LEU A 389 39.74 -19.70 26.19
N ASN A 390 38.48 -19.90 25.80
CA ASN A 390 38.07 -19.78 24.43
C ASN A 390 38.08 -18.28 23.96
N GLU A 391 37.99 -18.05 22.65
CA GLU A 391 38.06 -16.70 22.09
C GLU A 391 36.90 -15.81 22.56
N GLY A 392 35.71 -16.37 22.79
CA GLY A 392 34.56 -15.65 23.35
C GLY A 392 34.84 -15.19 24.77
N GLU A 393 35.38 -16.09 25.63
CA GLU A 393 35.76 -15.79 27.03
C GLU A 393 36.89 -14.75 27.10
N LYS A 394 37.92 -14.85 26.24
CA LYS A 394 38.97 -13.83 26.12
C LYS A 394 38.40 -12.47 25.77
N LYS A 395 37.43 -12.43 24.86
CA LYS A 395 36.77 -11.19 24.49
C LYS A 395 35.96 -10.56 25.61
N VAL A 396 35.28 -11.36 26.44
CA VAL A 396 34.62 -10.89 27.69
C VAL A 396 35.64 -10.28 28.62
N MET A 397 36.78 -10.97 28.87
CA MET A 397 37.87 -10.44 29.70
C MET A 397 38.42 -9.11 29.17
N ASP A 398 38.61 -8.98 27.86
CA ASP A 398 39.04 -7.72 27.23
C ASP A 398 38.05 -6.58 27.48
N ILE A 399 36.76 -6.83 27.29
CA ILE A 399 35.69 -5.80 27.48
C ILE A 399 35.65 -5.37 28.94
N LEU A 400 35.70 -6.32 29.90
CA LEU A 400 35.59 -6.03 31.32
C LEU A 400 36.83 -5.31 31.87
N PHE A 401 38.03 -5.86 31.66
CA PHE A 401 39.24 -5.42 32.38
C PHE A 401 40.11 -4.44 31.59
N ASN A 402 40.10 -4.51 30.23
CA ASN A 402 40.94 -3.65 29.40
C ASN A 402 40.19 -2.41 28.87
N LYS A 403 38.84 -2.46 28.77
CA LYS A 403 38.00 -1.40 28.22
C LYS A 403 37.15 -0.67 29.25
N ALA A 404 36.35 -1.42 30.04
CA ALA A 404 35.48 -0.84 31.06
C ALA A 404 36.18 -0.58 32.40
N GLY A 405 37.13 -1.44 32.78
CA GLY A 405 37.89 -1.39 34.02
C GLY A 405 39.31 -0.86 33.87
N SER A 406 40.04 -0.88 34.98
CA SER A 406 41.47 -0.52 35.04
C SER A 406 42.19 -1.36 36.13
N ASN A 407 43.48 -1.55 36.00
CA ASN A 407 44.30 -2.28 36.98
C ASN A 407 43.78 -3.68 37.31
N ASN A 408 43.30 -4.42 36.30
CA ASN A 408 42.68 -5.74 36.46
C ASN A 408 41.44 -5.75 37.37
N MET A 409 40.76 -4.64 37.53
CA MET A 409 39.54 -4.49 38.32
C MET A 409 38.45 -3.75 37.51
N VAL A 410 37.20 -4.13 37.72
CA VAL A 410 36.03 -3.48 37.13
C VAL A 410 34.83 -3.59 38.07
N THR A 411 34.00 -2.56 38.16
CA THR A 411 32.73 -2.62 38.90
C THR A 411 31.55 -2.62 37.93
N LEU A 412 30.36 -2.98 38.41
CA LEU A 412 29.12 -2.88 37.63
C LEU A 412 28.85 -1.43 37.21
N LYS A 413 29.25 -0.45 38.02
CA LYS A 413 29.15 0.97 37.71
C LYS A 413 30.10 1.36 36.56
N ASP A 414 31.31 0.81 36.52
CA ASP A 414 32.27 1.07 35.43
C ASP A 414 31.75 0.54 34.10
N ILE A 415 31.13 -0.64 34.08
CA ILE A 415 30.48 -1.20 32.89
C ILE A 415 29.38 -0.27 32.38
N LYS A 416 28.52 0.25 33.28
CA LYS A 416 27.46 1.22 32.92
C LYS A 416 28.04 2.55 32.42
N LYS A 417 29.15 3.00 33.01
CA LYS A 417 29.84 4.22 32.57
C LYS A 417 30.41 4.05 31.14
N TYR A 418 31.10 2.94 30.89
CA TYR A 418 31.66 2.62 29.58
C TYR A 418 30.56 2.48 28.50
N ALA A 419 29.39 1.97 28.86
CA ALA A 419 28.25 1.87 27.96
C ALA A 419 27.69 3.24 27.50
N LYS A 420 27.93 4.32 28.26
CA LYS A 420 27.54 5.69 27.87
C LYS A 420 28.52 6.36 26.92
N GLU A 421 29.70 5.80 26.74
CA GLU A 421 30.70 6.37 25.86
C GLU A 421 30.30 6.22 24.38
N VAL A 422 30.33 7.34 23.67
CA VAL A 422 30.01 7.40 22.23
C VAL A 422 31.10 8.19 21.51
N ASN A 423 31.70 7.58 20.49
CA ASN A 423 32.67 8.18 19.61
C ASN A 423 32.04 8.48 18.24
N GLY A 424 31.64 9.74 18.00
CA GLY A 424 30.81 10.09 16.84
C GLY A 424 29.44 9.44 16.91
N THR A 425 29.13 8.56 15.97
CA THR A 425 27.85 7.79 15.90
C THR A 425 28.00 6.32 16.34
N THR A 426 29.11 5.96 17.00
CA THR A 426 29.40 4.57 17.39
C THR A 426 29.68 4.45 18.88
N SER A 427 29.14 3.41 19.52
CA SER A 427 29.47 3.06 20.90
C SER A 427 30.60 2.01 20.93
N PRO A 428 31.73 2.29 21.63
CA PRO A 428 32.79 1.31 21.82
C PRO A 428 32.30 0.04 22.54
N PHE A 429 31.37 0.19 23.50
CA PHE A 429 30.77 -0.93 24.20
C PHE A 429 29.97 -1.84 23.27
N LEU A 430 29.07 -1.26 22.43
CA LEU A 430 28.31 -2.04 21.46
C LEU A 430 29.21 -2.73 20.43
N LYS A 431 30.26 -2.05 19.95
CA LYS A 431 31.24 -2.66 19.05
C LYS A 431 31.95 -3.85 19.70
N GLY A 432 32.32 -3.73 20.98
CA GLY A 432 32.90 -4.84 21.76
C GLY A 432 31.93 -6.01 21.89
N PHE A 433 30.70 -5.73 22.29
CA PHE A 433 29.63 -6.71 22.43
C PHE A 433 29.28 -7.41 21.10
N ASP A 434 29.14 -6.67 20.00
CA ASP A 434 28.86 -7.24 18.67
C ASP A 434 30.05 -8.10 18.17
N THR A 435 31.28 -7.71 18.48
CA THR A 435 32.47 -8.53 18.18
C THR A 435 32.43 -9.83 18.97
N TRP A 436 32.18 -9.80 20.28
CA TRP A 436 31.99 -10.97 21.12
C TRP A 436 30.89 -11.88 20.57
N LYS A 437 29.73 -11.30 20.30
CA LYS A 437 28.59 -12.02 19.73
C LYS A 437 28.92 -12.72 18.42
N SER A 438 29.69 -12.05 17.53
CA SER A 438 30.14 -12.65 16.28
C SER A 438 31.10 -13.83 16.51
N ILE A 439 32.04 -13.70 17.44
CA ILE A 439 32.97 -14.78 17.80
C ILE A 439 32.18 -16.01 18.28
N VAL A 440 31.32 -15.84 19.28
CA VAL A 440 30.53 -16.94 19.85
C VAL A 440 29.58 -17.55 18.83
N THR A 441 28.97 -16.73 17.97
CA THR A 441 28.13 -17.22 16.88
C THR A 441 28.93 -18.09 15.91
N ASN A 442 30.09 -17.63 15.48
CA ASN A 442 30.97 -18.38 14.55
C ASN A 442 31.47 -19.69 15.18
N GLU A 443 31.78 -19.70 16.48
CA GLU A 443 32.16 -20.94 17.19
C GLU A 443 30.97 -21.91 17.29
N SER A 444 29.79 -21.39 17.59
CA SER A 444 28.56 -22.19 17.65
C SER A 444 28.15 -22.75 16.28
N GLU A 445 28.40 -22.01 15.19
CA GLU A 445 28.14 -22.49 13.82
C GLU A 445 29.02 -23.69 13.45
N LYS A 446 30.26 -23.75 13.92
CA LYS A 446 31.16 -24.90 13.70
C LYS A 446 30.63 -26.20 14.33
N LEU A 447 29.75 -26.11 15.33
CA LEU A 447 29.13 -27.27 15.97
C LEU A 447 28.05 -27.93 15.09
N ASN A 448 27.68 -27.29 13.97
CA ASN A 448 26.72 -27.82 13.00
C ASN A 448 25.36 -28.21 13.61
N PHE A 449 24.84 -27.40 14.52
CA PHE A 449 23.53 -27.65 15.13
C PHE A 449 22.38 -27.53 14.15
N TYR A 450 22.53 -26.73 13.09
CA TYR A 450 21.48 -26.46 12.12
C TYR A 450 21.91 -26.85 10.69
N GLU A 451 20.95 -27.32 9.92
CA GLU A 451 21.14 -27.55 8.50
C GLU A 451 21.35 -26.22 7.76
N ASN A 452 22.28 -26.22 6.79
CA ASN A 452 22.51 -25.05 5.95
C ASN A 452 21.48 -25.00 4.83
N ASN A 453 20.38 -24.29 5.05
CA ASN A 453 19.29 -24.11 4.10
C ASN A 453 19.35 -22.78 3.34
N ASN A 454 20.48 -22.04 3.38
CA ASN A 454 20.59 -20.69 2.79
C ASN A 454 20.35 -20.70 1.27
N SER A 455 20.87 -21.68 0.54
CA SER A 455 20.64 -21.82 -0.90
C SER A 455 19.17 -22.12 -1.23
N VAL A 456 18.50 -22.91 -0.39
CA VAL A 456 17.06 -23.18 -0.51
C VAL A 456 16.26 -21.92 -0.25
N LYS A 457 16.55 -21.21 0.83
CA LYS A 457 15.90 -19.95 1.17
C LYS A 457 16.05 -18.92 0.05
N LEU A 458 17.26 -18.75 -0.50
CA LEU A 458 17.51 -17.83 -1.61
C LEU A 458 16.72 -18.24 -2.87
N LYS A 459 16.73 -19.54 -3.23
CA LYS A 459 15.99 -20.03 -4.40
C LYS A 459 14.50 -19.76 -4.30
N PHE A 460 13.90 -20.01 -3.13
CA PHE A 460 12.48 -19.82 -2.94
C PHE A 460 12.10 -18.35 -2.69
N SER A 461 13.02 -17.50 -2.22
CA SER A 461 12.75 -16.05 -2.10
C SER A 461 12.51 -15.36 -3.45
N LEU A 462 13.06 -15.90 -4.54
CA LEU A 462 12.80 -15.38 -5.89
C LEU A 462 11.32 -15.46 -6.27
N TYR A 463 10.57 -16.41 -5.71
CA TYR A 463 9.13 -16.51 -5.96
C TYR A 463 8.37 -15.29 -5.44
N ALA A 464 8.85 -14.63 -4.39
CA ALA A 464 8.25 -13.41 -3.88
C ALA A 464 8.27 -12.25 -4.91
N LEU A 465 9.23 -12.27 -5.87
CA LEU A 465 9.28 -11.24 -6.92
C LEU A 465 8.07 -11.28 -7.86
N VAL A 466 7.41 -12.44 -7.98
CA VAL A 466 6.19 -12.57 -8.81
C VAL A 466 5.07 -11.68 -8.27
N SER A 467 5.00 -11.46 -6.94
CA SER A 467 4.01 -10.54 -6.36
C SER A 467 4.18 -9.10 -6.83
N LEU A 468 5.42 -8.65 -7.09
CA LEU A 468 5.69 -7.30 -7.61
C LEU A 468 5.14 -7.13 -9.03
N LEU A 469 5.26 -8.19 -9.86
CA LEU A 469 4.66 -8.17 -11.20
C LEU A 469 3.14 -8.10 -11.14
N ILE A 470 2.52 -8.89 -10.25
CA ILE A 470 1.05 -8.87 -10.05
C ILE A 470 0.60 -7.48 -9.62
N LEU A 471 1.25 -6.89 -8.61
CA LEU A 471 0.92 -5.56 -8.13
C LEU A 471 1.11 -4.48 -9.18
N TYR A 472 2.16 -4.59 -10.01
CA TYR A 472 2.36 -3.68 -11.14
C TYR A 472 1.21 -3.77 -12.15
N LEU A 473 0.73 -4.97 -12.47
CA LEU A 473 -0.41 -5.16 -13.37
C LEU A 473 -1.71 -4.61 -12.75
N ASP A 474 -1.97 -4.87 -11.48
CA ASP A 474 -3.14 -4.34 -10.77
C ASP A 474 -3.14 -2.79 -10.75
N MET A 475 -1.98 -2.16 -10.51
CA MET A 475 -1.84 -0.70 -10.57
C MET A 475 -2.10 -0.14 -11.97
N LYS A 476 -1.55 -0.80 -13.01
CA LYS A 476 -1.75 -0.37 -14.41
C LYS A 476 -3.20 -0.46 -14.86
N LEU A 477 -3.96 -1.40 -14.32
CA LEU A 477 -5.38 -1.60 -14.63
C LEU A 477 -6.32 -0.83 -13.69
N GLY A 478 -5.79 -0.04 -12.76
CA GLY A 478 -6.60 0.64 -11.74
C GLY A 478 -7.33 -0.29 -10.77
N MET A 479 -6.86 -1.55 -10.63
CA MET A 479 -7.55 -2.62 -9.93
C MET A 479 -6.97 -2.90 -8.53
N PHE A 480 -6.48 -1.89 -7.83
CA PHE A 480 -5.96 -2.06 -6.47
C PHE A 480 -7.11 -2.36 -5.49
N ASN A 481 -7.43 -3.64 -5.36
CA ASN A 481 -8.58 -4.17 -4.61
C ASN A 481 -8.15 -5.06 -3.42
N LEU A 482 -9.13 -5.64 -2.73
CA LEU A 482 -8.91 -6.54 -1.58
C LEU A 482 -7.95 -7.71 -1.91
N LEU A 483 -7.98 -8.24 -3.14
CA LEU A 483 -7.11 -9.35 -3.54
C LEU A 483 -5.64 -8.93 -3.61
N ALA A 484 -5.34 -7.71 -4.07
CA ALA A 484 -4.00 -7.15 -4.05
C ALA A 484 -3.44 -7.06 -2.61
N PHE A 485 -4.26 -6.62 -1.64
CA PHE A 485 -3.87 -6.63 -0.22
C PHE A 485 -3.58 -8.04 0.29
N ILE A 486 -4.39 -9.03 -0.08
CA ILE A 486 -4.16 -10.44 0.30
C ILE A 486 -2.82 -10.93 -0.27
N VAL A 487 -2.49 -10.61 -1.52
CA VAL A 487 -1.21 -10.96 -2.14
C VAL A 487 -0.04 -10.33 -1.37
N ILE A 488 -0.12 -9.05 -1.01
CA ILE A 488 0.92 -8.35 -0.24
C ILE A 488 1.13 -9.02 1.12
N ILE A 489 0.06 -9.18 1.90
CA ILE A 489 0.12 -9.74 3.25
C ILE A 489 0.68 -11.17 3.21
N SER A 490 0.17 -12.00 2.30
CA SER A 490 0.64 -13.39 2.13
C SER A 490 2.11 -13.46 1.75
N THR A 491 2.59 -12.56 0.88
CA THR A 491 4.00 -12.48 0.51
C THR A 491 4.88 -12.05 1.70
N ILE A 492 4.42 -11.11 2.51
CA ILE A 492 5.14 -10.69 3.74
C ILE A 492 5.25 -11.88 4.71
N VAL A 493 4.15 -12.57 4.98
CA VAL A 493 4.12 -13.76 5.85
C VAL A 493 5.07 -14.84 5.32
N TYR A 494 5.05 -15.05 4.01
CA TYR A 494 5.95 -16.00 3.35
C TYR A 494 7.43 -15.63 3.52
N ILE A 495 7.81 -14.37 3.35
CA ILE A 495 9.19 -13.90 3.55
C ILE A 495 9.61 -14.08 5.01
N ILE A 496 8.74 -13.74 5.97
CA ILE A 496 8.99 -13.95 7.40
C ILE A 496 9.23 -15.43 7.67
N TYR A 497 8.39 -16.31 7.12
CA TYR A 497 8.56 -17.75 7.25
C TYR A 497 9.89 -18.23 6.66
N LEU A 498 10.26 -17.81 5.44
CA LEU A 498 11.54 -18.16 4.80
C LEU A 498 12.75 -17.77 5.65
N VAL A 499 12.72 -16.64 6.30
CA VAL A 499 13.83 -16.18 7.16
C VAL A 499 13.87 -16.97 8.47
N SER A 500 12.71 -17.32 9.02
CA SER A 500 12.58 -17.85 10.38
C SER A 500 12.82 -19.36 10.49
N PHE A 501 12.47 -20.16 9.48
CA PHE A 501 12.59 -21.61 9.63
C PHE A 501 14.07 -22.07 9.70
N ASN A 502 14.36 -22.96 10.63
CA ASN A 502 15.69 -23.49 10.86
C ASN A 502 15.55 -24.92 11.38
N LYS A 503 15.91 -25.91 10.57
CA LYS A 503 15.89 -27.31 10.94
C LYS A 503 17.19 -27.70 11.62
N ARG A 504 17.10 -28.40 12.74
CA ARG A 504 18.27 -28.95 13.41
C ARG A 504 18.83 -30.16 12.65
N THR A 505 20.14 -30.32 12.70
CA THR A 505 20.81 -31.55 12.30
C THR A 505 20.46 -32.68 13.26
N GLU A 506 20.90 -33.89 13.00
CA GLU A 506 20.72 -35.01 13.93
C GLU A 506 21.41 -34.73 15.27
N ARG A 507 22.66 -34.22 15.25
CA ARG A 507 23.38 -33.79 16.45
C ARG A 507 22.64 -32.67 17.17
N GLY A 508 22.27 -31.61 16.45
CA GLY A 508 21.57 -30.46 17.05
C GLY A 508 20.22 -30.86 17.68
N ASN A 509 19.49 -31.79 17.06
CA ASN A 509 18.25 -32.31 17.60
C ASN A 509 18.47 -33.18 18.85
N LEU A 510 19.50 -34.02 18.84
CA LEU A 510 19.88 -34.84 20.00
C LEU A 510 20.29 -33.96 21.21
N ASP A 511 21.19 -33.01 20.97
CA ASP A 511 21.68 -32.11 22.04
C ASP A 511 20.55 -31.21 22.56
N TYR A 512 19.69 -30.70 21.68
CA TYR A 512 18.51 -29.93 22.09
C TYR A 512 17.60 -30.74 23.05
N ASN A 513 17.30 -32.00 22.74
CA ASN A 513 16.44 -32.83 23.58
C ASN A 513 17.12 -33.16 24.91
N LYS A 514 18.43 -33.40 24.93
CA LYS A 514 19.19 -33.59 26.18
C LYS A 514 19.17 -32.33 27.04
N TRP A 515 19.43 -31.14 26.46
CA TRP A 515 19.37 -29.88 27.19
C TRP A 515 17.95 -29.51 27.63
N ASN A 516 16.94 -29.84 26.86
CA ASN A 516 15.55 -29.64 27.22
C ASN A 516 15.15 -30.54 28.45
N ALA A 517 15.63 -31.77 28.49
CA ALA A 517 15.48 -32.63 29.64
C ALA A 517 16.28 -32.13 30.86
N PHE A 518 17.45 -31.54 30.66
CA PHE A 518 18.23 -30.87 31.68
C PHE A 518 17.53 -29.61 32.21
N GLU A 519 16.95 -28.80 31.33
CA GLU A 519 16.15 -27.66 31.74
C GLU A 519 14.93 -28.06 32.58
N ARG A 520 14.23 -29.17 32.20
CA ARG A 520 13.14 -29.73 33.02
C ARG A 520 13.65 -30.18 34.40
N PHE A 521 14.79 -30.86 34.46
CA PHE A 521 15.42 -31.21 35.73
C PHE A 521 15.66 -29.98 36.61
N LEU A 522 16.22 -28.91 36.06
CA LEU A 522 16.44 -27.66 36.79
C LEU A 522 15.13 -27.01 37.24
N LYS A 523 14.09 -27.03 36.42
CA LYS A 523 12.75 -26.52 36.80
C LYS A 523 12.13 -27.25 37.98
N ASP A 524 12.34 -28.54 38.05
CA ASP A 524 11.75 -29.45 39.04
C ASP A 524 12.73 -29.86 40.14
N PHE A 525 13.89 -29.20 40.24
CA PHE A 525 14.98 -29.50 41.17
C PHE A 525 14.49 -29.71 42.63
N GLY A 526 13.49 -28.96 43.05
CA GLY A 526 12.93 -29.08 44.41
C GLY A 526 12.06 -30.31 44.64
N ARG A 527 11.70 -31.08 43.60
CA ARG A 527 10.88 -32.29 43.74
C ARG A 527 11.69 -33.55 43.99
N PHE A 528 13.01 -33.48 43.78
CA PHE A 528 13.89 -34.63 43.94
C PHE A 528 14.32 -34.84 45.39
N ASP A 529 14.42 -36.10 45.82
CA ASP A 529 14.96 -36.46 47.13
C ASP A 529 16.47 -36.29 47.18
N GLU A 530 17.05 -36.24 48.40
CA GLU A 530 18.49 -36.02 48.60
C GLU A 530 19.36 -37.00 47.79
N LYS A 531 18.97 -38.28 47.74
CA LYS A 531 19.69 -39.33 47.01
C LYS A 531 19.64 -39.16 45.47
N GLU A 532 18.72 -38.37 45.00
CA GLU A 532 18.51 -38.11 43.58
C GLU A 532 19.20 -36.83 43.12
N LEU A 533 19.60 -35.97 44.06
CA LEU A 533 20.27 -34.72 43.78
C LEU A 533 21.77 -34.94 43.49
N PRO A 534 22.35 -34.15 42.58
CA PRO A 534 23.79 -34.17 42.33
C PRO A 534 24.57 -33.64 43.53
N GLU A 535 25.86 -33.97 43.59
CA GLU A 535 26.75 -33.48 44.64
C GLU A 535 26.76 -31.94 44.72
N ILE A 536 26.77 -31.39 45.92
CA ILE A 536 26.70 -29.94 46.18
C ILE A 536 27.77 -29.16 45.39
N LYS A 537 28.97 -29.72 45.25
CA LYS A 537 30.06 -29.10 44.48
C LYS A 537 29.71 -28.80 43.03
N LEU A 538 28.67 -29.46 42.47
CA LEU A 538 28.18 -29.22 41.12
C LEU A 538 27.10 -28.12 41.03
N TRP A 539 26.56 -27.68 42.20
CA TRP A 539 25.44 -26.74 42.20
C TRP A 539 25.80 -25.36 41.64
N GLU A 540 27.03 -24.88 41.84
CA GLU A 540 27.51 -23.65 41.19
C GLU A 540 27.45 -23.76 39.65
N ARG A 541 27.83 -24.91 39.13
CA ARG A 541 27.76 -25.18 37.67
C ARG A 541 26.33 -25.21 37.15
N TYR A 542 25.41 -25.85 37.91
CA TYR A 542 23.98 -25.82 37.56
C TYR A 542 23.40 -24.41 37.53
N LEU A 543 23.89 -23.49 38.37
CA LEU A 543 23.46 -22.09 38.36
C LEU A 543 23.92 -21.33 37.10
N VAL A 544 25.11 -21.61 36.59
CA VAL A 544 25.57 -21.05 35.34
C VAL A 544 24.64 -21.48 34.19
N TYR A 545 24.30 -22.77 34.13
CA TYR A 545 23.35 -23.29 33.13
C TYR A 545 21.92 -22.80 33.37
N ALA A 546 21.49 -22.68 34.64
CA ALA A 546 20.19 -22.10 34.96
C ALA A 546 20.05 -20.65 34.42
N ASN A 547 21.15 -19.92 34.37
CA ASN A 547 21.15 -18.56 33.79
C ASN A 547 20.81 -18.56 32.32
N ILE A 548 21.44 -19.45 31.53
CA ILE A 548 21.17 -19.52 30.06
C ILE A 548 19.71 -19.93 29.79
N PHE A 549 19.09 -20.73 30.64
CA PHE A 549 17.67 -21.08 30.54
C PHE A 549 16.73 -20.03 31.17
N GLY A 550 17.26 -18.97 31.79
CA GLY A 550 16.44 -17.97 32.51
C GLY A 550 15.82 -18.46 33.81
N LEU A 551 16.37 -19.52 34.40
CA LEU A 551 15.86 -20.19 35.59
C LEU A 551 16.67 -19.89 36.88
N ALA A 552 17.73 -19.08 36.77
CA ALA A 552 18.70 -18.90 37.85
C ALA A 552 18.06 -18.48 39.18
N ASP A 553 17.12 -17.54 39.20
CA ASP A 553 16.46 -17.10 40.44
C ASP A 553 15.60 -18.21 41.08
N LYS A 554 14.88 -19.00 40.25
CA LYS A 554 14.04 -20.10 40.72
C LYS A 554 14.89 -21.25 41.28
N VAL A 555 15.84 -21.69 40.47
CA VAL A 555 16.76 -22.78 40.84
C VAL A 555 17.52 -22.40 42.08
N GLY A 556 17.96 -21.17 42.14
CA GLY A 556 18.63 -20.62 43.26
C GLY A 556 17.88 -20.69 44.56
N LYS A 557 16.68 -20.22 44.60
CA LYS A 557 15.83 -20.30 45.82
C LYS A 557 15.58 -21.74 46.23
N THR A 558 15.35 -22.62 45.27
CA THR A 558 15.07 -24.02 45.50
C THR A 558 16.29 -24.76 46.07
N MET A 559 17.48 -24.52 45.54
CA MET A 559 18.72 -25.09 46.02
C MET A 559 18.99 -24.68 47.47
N LYS A 560 18.73 -23.42 47.86
CA LYS A 560 18.85 -22.94 49.22
C LYS A 560 17.91 -23.69 50.16
N ILE A 561 16.67 -23.90 49.77
CA ILE A 561 15.70 -24.64 50.58
C ILE A 561 16.19 -26.08 50.78
N LYS A 562 16.58 -26.75 49.72
CA LYS A 562 17.08 -28.13 49.73
C LYS A 562 18.35 -28.27 50.57
N PHE A 563 19.29 -27.31 50.47
CA PHE A 563 20.48 -27.31 51.30
C PHE A 563 20.14 -27.25 52.80
N ASN A 564 19.22 -26.38 53.22
CA ASN A 564 18.79 -26.25 54.59
C ASN A 564 18.03 -27.50 55.09
N GLU A 565 17.28 -28.18 54.20
CA GLU A 565 16.63 -29.47 54.52
C GLU A 565 17.65 -30.59 54.77
N MET A 566 18.71 -30.67 53.94
CA MET A 566 19.74 -31.70 53.98
C MET A 566 20.73 -31.51 55.14
N TYR A 567 21.01 -30.26 55.50
CA TYR A 567 22.03 -29.91 56.49
C TYR A 567 21.51 -28.93 57.58
N PRO A 568 20.48 -29.28 58.38
CA PRO A 568 19.80 -28.33 59.26
C PRO A 568 20.68 -27.82 60.41
N ASN A 569 21.73 -28.53 60.76
CA ASN A 569 22.64 -28.22 61.91
C ASN A 569 24.09 -27.97 61.49
N ASP A 570 24.39 -27.87 60.23
CA ASP A 570 25.76 -27.68 59.72
C ASP A 570 26.16 -26.20 59.68
N TYR A 571 26.77 -25.77 60.76
CA TYR A 571 27.31 -24.42 60.91
C TYR A 571 28.66 -24.23 60.21
N THR A 572 29.34 -25.31 59.82
CA THR A 572 30.66 -25.24 59.15
C THR A 572 30.55 -24.89 57.69
N ASN A 573 29.40 -25.14 57.06
CA ASN A 573 29.11 -24.79 55.68
C ASN A 573 28.31 -23.48 55.52
N ARG A 574 28.27 -22.61 56.57
CA ARG A 574 27.62 -21.27 56.46
C ARG A 574 28.21 -20.42 55.36
N ASP A 575 29.48 -20.53 55.07
CA ASP A 575 30.17 -19.79 54.02
C ASP A 575 29.61 -20.20 52.63
N PHE A 576 29.35 -21.50 52.43
CA PHE A 576 28.71 -22.00 51.19
C PHE A 576 27.30 -21.45 50.99
N VAL A 577 26.46 -21.41 52.04
CA VAL A 577 25.10 -20.85 51.97
C VAL A 577 25.12 -19.34 51.77
N PHE A 578 26.11 -18.64 52.34
CA PHE A 578 26.32 -17.22 52.19
C PHE A 578 26.81 -16.89 50.77
N ASP A 579 27.77 -17.63 50.23
CA ASP A 579 28.26 -17.55 48.87
C ASP A 579 27.16 -17.82 47.86
N TYR A 580 26.28 -18.75 48.14
CA TYR A 580 25.15 -19.09 47.31
C TYR A 580 24.11 -17.95 47.21
N TYR A 581 23.74 -17.31 48.32
CA TYR A 581 22.87 -16.12 48.31
C TYR A 581 23.54 -14.96 47.55
N LEU A 582 24.84 -14.82 47.71
CA LEU A 582 25.65 -13.85 47.00
C LEU A 582 25.64 -14.12 45.49
N TRP A 583 25.76 -15.40 45.06
CA TRP A 583 25.68 -15.83 43.68
C TRP A 583 24.34 -15.49 43.02
N SER A 584 23.23 -15.76 43.69
CA SER A 584 21.89 -15.46 43.16
C SER A 584 21.67 -13.94 42.99
N SER A 585 22.15 -13.14 43.96
CA SER A 585 22.06 -11.69 43.86
C SER A 585 23.01 -11.13 42.77
N LEU A 586 24.23 -11.66 42.70
CA LEU A 586 25.22 -11.33 41.67
C LEU A 586 24.70 -11.58 40.27
N ASN A 587 24.16 -12.77 40.01
CA ASN A 587 23.58 -13.14 38.74
C ASN A 587 22.50 -12.13 38.26
N ARG A 588 21.58 -11.78 39.17
CA ARG A 588 20.53 -10.80 38.87
C ARG A 588 21.11 -9.42 38.53
N ASP A 589 22.09 -9.00 39.31
CA ASP A 589 22.68 -7.67 39.15
C ASP A 589 23.59 -7.58 37.89
N ILE A 590 24.29 -8.67 37.53
CA ILE A 590 25.02 -8.80 36.25
C ILE A 590 24.03 -8.72 35.07
N ASN A 591 22.99 -9.56 35.05
CA ASN A 591 21.99 -9.57 33.97
C ASN A 591 21.35 -8.19 33.77
N ARG A 592 20.94 -7.55 34.89
CA ARG A 592 20.36 -6.20 34.84
C ARG A 592 21.37 -5.16 34.32
N THR A 593 22.63 -5.26 34.73
CA THR A 593 23.67 -4.33 34.31
C THR A 593 23.97 -4.49 32.81
N VAL A 594 24.17 -5.71 32.35
CA VAL A 594 24.43 -5.98 30.92
C VAL A 594 23.26 -5.50 30.06
N HIS A 595 22.03 -5.87 30.41
CA HIS A 595 20.84 -5.43 29.68
C HIS A 595 20.69 -3.91 29.67
N SER A 596 20.83 -3.24 30.83
CA SER A 596 20.74 -1.78 30.90
C SER A 596 21.88 -1.08 30.14
N SER A 597 23.08 -1.64 30.13
CA SER A 597 24.25 -1.09 29.42
C SER A 597 24.04 -1.15 27.91
N ILE A 598 23.53 -2.26 27.37
CA ILE A 598 23.22 -2.39 25.93
C ILE A 598 22.12 -1.41 25.54
N SER A 599 21.03 -1.33 26.33
CA SER A 599 19.94 -0.38 26.09
C SER A 599 20.41 1.07 26.13
N THR A 600 21.22 1.45 27.13
CA THR A 600 21.80 2.80 27.27
C THR A 600 22.69 3.13 26.06
N ALA A 601 23.59 2.23 25.67
CA ALA A 601 24.47 2.46 24.54
C ALA A 601 23.73 2.65 23.21
N HIS A 602 22.64 1.91 22.99
CA HIS A 602 21.76 2.14 21.84
C HIS A 602 21.07 3.51 21.88
N SER A 603 20.60 3.92 23.07
CA SER A 603 19.93 5.22 23.26
C SER A 603 20.89 6.38 23.02
N GLU A 604 22.12 6.32 23.54
CA GLU A 604 23.15 7.36 23.34
C GLU A 604 23.54 7.49 21.85
N VAL A 605 23.72 6.37 21.14
CA VAL A 605 23.98 6.38 19.69
C VAL A 605 22.79 6.99 18.92
N ALA A 606 21.56 6.62 19.25
CA ALA A 606 20.37 7.17 18.60
C ALA A 606 20.24 8.68 18.81
N SER A 607 20.55 9.17 20.03
CA SER A 607 20.59 10.59 20.35
C SER A 607 21.60 11.35 19.49
N LYS A 608 22.82 10.82 19.34
CA LYS A 608 23.86 11.44 18.50
C LYS A 608 23.53 11.45 17.01
N ILE A 609 22.85 10.41 16.50
CA ILE A 609 22.37 10.37 15.11
C ILE A 609 21.27 11.43 14.91
N ALA A 610 20.34 11.59 15.87
CA ALA A 610 19.28 12.59 15.78
C ALA A 610 19.85 14.02 15.78
N GLU A 611 20.87 14.32 16.59
CA GLU A 611 21.58 15.60 16.59
C GLU A 611 22.25 15.92 15.24
N SER A 612 22.71 14.91 14.49
CA SER A 612 23.42 15.08 13.21
C SER A 612 22.51 15.17 11.98
N SER A 613 21.20 14.86 12.08
CA SER A 613 20.29 14.71 10.93
C SER A 613 19.35 15.91 10.68
N SER A 614 19.57 17.08 11.27
CA SER A 614 18.75 18.28 11.02
C SER A 614 19.24 19.07 9.80
N SER A 615 19.05 18.56 8.55
CA SER A 615 18.94 19.39 7.33
C SER A 615 18.55 18.59 6.07
N SER A 616 17.59 19.19 5.32
CA SER A 616 17.27 19.13 3.88
C SER A 616 16.36 18.02 3.33
N GLY A 617 15.25 18.52 2.73
CA GLY A 617 14.38 17.79 1.82
C GLY A 617 14.34 18.41 0.42
N SER A 618 13.92 17.68 -0.60
CA SER A 618 13.41 18.19 -1.89
C SER A 618 12.69 17.08 -2.68
N GLY A 619 11.64 17.46 -3.47
CA GLY A 619 10.75 16.56 -4.20
C GLY A 619 10.80 16.75 -5.72
N PHE A 620 10.16 15.83 -6.45
CA PHE A 620 9.90 15.92 -7.91
C PHE A 620 8.60 15.22 -8.28
N GLY A 621 7.85 15.80 -9.26
CA GLY A 621 6.61 15.28 -9.81
C GLY A 621 6.65 15.13 -11.36
N GLY A 622 5.67 14.46 -11.95
CA GLY A 622 5.45 14.35 -13.41
C GLY A 622 4.22 13.49 -13.76
N GLY A 623 3.41 13.95 -14.71
CA GLY A 623 2.15 13.34 -15.13
C GLY A 623 2.06 13.11 -16.66
N PHE A 624 1.02 12.36 -17.11
CA PHE A 624 0.76 12.07 -18.54
C PHE A 624 -0.73 12.05 -18.89
N SER A 625 -1.04 12.43 -20.14
CA SER A 625 -2.39 12.45 -20.72
C SER A 625 -2.42 11.92 -22.16
N SER A 626 -3.55 11.37 -22.63
CA SER A 626 -3.87 11.26 -24.06
C SER A 626 -5.37 11.02 -24.32
N GLY A 627 -5.91 11.56 -25.42
CA GLY A 627 -7.22 11.28 -26.00
C GLY A 627 -7.60 12.26 -27.08
N GLY A 628 -8.41 11.92 -28.05
CA GLY A 628 -8.88 12.75 -29.15
C GLY A 628 -10.26 12.36 -29.67
N GLY A 629 -11.14 13.32 -29.93
CA GLY A 629 -12.47 13.14 -30.50
C GLY A 629 -12.65 13.94 -31.84
N PHE A 630 -13.55 13.51 -32.72
CA PHE A 630 -13.70 13.96 -34.10
C PHE A 630 -15.06 14.59 -34.42
N GLY A 631 -15.92 14.89 -33.47
CA GLY A 631 -17.19 15.62 -33.73
C GLY A 631 -17.01 17.15 -33.80
N GLY A 632 -17.96 17.86 -34.44
CA GLY A 632 -18.02 19.33 -34.44
C GLY A 632 -18.50 19.83 -33.07
N GLY A 633 -17.95 20.97 -32.62
CA GLY A 633 -18.34 21.57 -31.35
C GLY A 633 -17.66 20.92 -30.14
N GLY A 634 -18.20 21.18 -28.98
CA GLY A 634 -17.69 20.80 -27.67
C GLY A 634 -17.39 22.03 -26.83
N GLY A 635 -17.04 21.84 -25.57
CA GLY A 635 -16.68 22.96 -24.71
C GLY A 635 -16.32 22.45 -23.31
N GLY A 636 -15.67 23.33 -22.57
CA GLY A 636 -15.20 23.08 -21.22
C GLY A 636 -16.16 23.52 -20.15
N GLY A 637 -15.91 23.09 -18.92
CA GLY A 637 -16.60 23.58 -17.73
C GLY A 637 -15.72 23.44 -16.50
N ARG A 638 -15.85 24.39 -15.56
CA ARG A 638 -15.13 24.37 -14.28
C ARG A 638 -15.78 25.29 -13.26
N GLY A 639 -15.73 24.91 -11.99
CA GLY A 639 -16.05 25.77 -10.87
C GLY A 639 -14.94 26.79 -10.57
N PHE A 640 -15.27 27.86 -9.86
CA PHE A 640 -14.31 28.88 -9.45
C PHE A 640 -14.59 29.42 -8.04
#